data_a2bb87b730e1d652c0bdd588205f586b
#
_entry.id   a2bb87b730e1d652c0bdd588205f586b
#
_cell.length_a   1.000
_cell.length_b   1.000
_cell.length_c   1.000
_cell.angle_alpha   90.00
_cell.angle_beta   90.00
_cell.angle_gamma   90.00
#
_symmetry.space_group_name_H-M   'P 1'
#
loop_
_entity.id
_entity.type
_entity.pdbx_description
1 polymer ?
#
loop_
_entity_poly.entity_id
_entity_poly.type
_entity_poly.pdbx_seq_one_letter_code
_entity_poly.pdbx_strand_id
1 'polypeptide(L)'
;MPKPRRVFLTILILLVLPLAAQAMTVRGRVTLSDGSPLPGVTVSAGSVTAVTDPDGRYELVLPDGGSVRVTAALQGFQTRAATVDGGGDATQDFTLHVSYGQEITVGSRAIGAEAEKAVPVDIIPEEQIRSSPSTETAQIIQKIAPSFNFPRPTITDGTDTVRPATLRGLGPDQLLVMVNGKRRHASALVNANNSVGRGSSGVDLNAIPASAIQSIEILRDGASAQYGSDAIAGVINLVLKSDAEPLSVSAKAGMTTHGDGQVIDTSVSGGFRLGRGAIFATGEYRDRYETNRAEADPRDQIRAGDAGNNAVAQPNHHWGDSYARDVMLFSNLNLPLTEDGKQVFYAFGGYSNRHGSHGGFFRRALQAQNQPQIYPLGFLPLIEPRVVDTSLTAGARGELATWFYDFSAGYGKNDFDFYVTDSLNTSLGPTLQTNQTRFYAGTLGDKLFTVNLDLSKEYKVGLAGPLNVAGGVEYRREGYAIEAGEPNSYRDGGFPDQFGNRAPAGAQVFPGFRPSNEVDTSRNSKAVYLDLEGDVLAKLRVGLAGRLEDFSDFGNTSNGKITVRYSPLRQLIFRGAASTGFRAPSLNQSYFSAVSTNFLRDPATGQLAPFEVGTYPVSSDIARALGATALRPETSRNLSAGLVFQPLANFEVTADYFNIDIEDRIVFSGNFTGPQVLPLIQPFGVTGARFFTNAIDTETKGYDLVANYQLGAGGWGRLDFSAAYSNNETKIVSEVATPPQLAGLSEVLFDRIERRRVECGQPKDNLRLMQSWNRGGLTATTRESRYGEFCSFTLLPIDDQIYDAAWLADFELAYDWRNYTLSVGAENLFDRFPDRNRLGTPQANFGIFPYPSQSPYGMNGRFVYTRVAYTF
;
A
#
# COMPACT_ATOMS: atom_id res chain seq x y z
N MET A 1 0.53 17.26 39.36
CA MET A 1 1.22 15.95 39.15
C MET A 1 0.32 14.85 39.70
N PRO A 2 -0.31 14.04 38.87
CA PRO A 2 -0.84 12.74 39.29
C PRO A 2 0.04 11.60 38.74
N LYS A 3 0.33 10.63 39.59
CA LYS A 3 1.17 9.46 39.35
C LYS A 3 0.58 8.52 38.28
N PRO A 4 1.40 7.81 37.49
CA PRO A 4 0.92 6.85 36.51
C PRO A 4 0.34 5.61 37.20
N ARG A 5 -0.90 5.26 36.90
CA ARG A 5 -1.47 3.94 37.24
C ARG A 5 -0.88 2.89 36.31
N ARG A 6 -0.05 2.03 36.88
CA ARG A 6 0.43 0.80 36.23
C ARG A 6 -0.76 -0.14 36.05
N VAL A 7 -1.13 -0.39 34.81
CA VAL A 7 -2.04 -1.49 34.48
C VAL A 7 -1.17 -2.74 34.36
N PHE A 8 -1.21 -3.61 35.37
CA PHE A 8 -0.64 -4.95 35.31
C PHE A 8 -1.57 -5.82 34.46
N LEU A 9 -1.10 -6.22 33.30
CA LEU A 9 -1.71 -7.29 32.51
C LEU A 9 -1.30 -8.61 33.15
N THR A 10 -2.21 -9.24 33.88
CA THR A 10 -1.98 -10.56 34.48
C THR A 10 -2.12 -11.60 33.37
N ILE A 11 -1.01 -12.15 32.91
CA ILE A 11 -0.99 -13.33 32.04
C ILE A 11 -1.37 -14.54 32.92
N LEU A 12 -2.59 -15.03 32.73
CA LEU A 12 -3.05 -16.26 33.39
C LEU A 12 -2.46 -17.48 32.65
N ILE A 13 -1.34 -17.99 33.12
CA ILE A 13 -0.79 -19.28 32.69
C ILE A 13 -1.62 -20.38 33.39
N LEU A 14 -2.58 -20.95 32.67
CA LEU A 14 -3.26 -22.18 33.06
C LEU A 14 -2.40 -23.40 32.67
N LEU A 15 -1.78 -24.02 33.63
CA LEU A 15 -1.21 -25.36 33.50
C LEU A 15 -2.37 -26.36 33.29
N VAL A 16 -2.53 -26.90 32.08
CA VAL A 16 -3.46 -28.00 31.81
C VAL A 16 -2.69 -29.30 31.80
N LEU A 17 -3.04 -30.17 32.74
CA LEU A 17 -2.64 -31.57 32.75
C LEU A 17 -3.20 -32.29 31.51
N PRO A 18 -2.44 -33.21 30.85
CA PRO A 18 -2.94 -33.90 29.68
C PRO A 18 -3.95 -34.98 30.10
N LEU A 19 -5.21 -34.81 29.72
CA LEU A 19 -6.15 -35.92 29.60
C LEU A 19 -5.80 -36.69 28.33
N ALA A 20 -5.62 -37.98 28.40
CA ALA A 20 -5.40 -38.85 27.26
C ALA A 20 -6.61 -38.77 26.29
N ALA A 21 -6.46 -38.05 25.20
CA ALA A 21 -7.40 -38.05 24.08
C ALA A 21 -7.13 -39.29 23.21
N GLN A 22 -8.17 -39.96 22.73
CA GLN A 22 -8.02 -41.04 21.74
C GLN A 22 -7.65 -40.38 20.40
N ALA A 23 -6.54 -40.78 19.78
CA ALA A 23 -6.09 -40.25 18.51
C ALA A 23 -6.92 -40.83 17.36
N MET A 24 -7.36 -39.97 16.46
CA MET A 24 -7.99 -40.35 15.17
C MET A 24 -6.90 -40.45 14.10
N THR A 25 -6.90 -41.52 13.33
CA THR A 25 -5.97 -41.67 12.20
C THR A 25 -6.70 -41.51 10.89
N VAL A 26 -6.26 -40.54 10.07
CA VAL A 26 -6.75 -40.40 8.70
C VAL A 26 -5.68 -40.94 7.75
N ARG A 27 -6.05 -41.95 6.99
CA ARG A 27 -5.19 -42.56 5.97
C ARG A 27 -5.77 -42.31 4.61
N GLY A 28 -4.96 -42.31 3.58
CA GLY A 28 -5.44 -42.22 2.21
C GLY A 28 -4.33 -42.31 1.18
N ARG A 29 -4.75 -42.16 -0.06
CA ARG A 29 -3.86 -42.13 -1.20
C ARG A 29 -4.12 -40.89 -2.03
N VAL A 30 -3.04 -40.24 -2.49
CA VAL A 30 -3.12 -39.13 -3.43
C VAL A 30 -2.71 -39.63 -4.80
N THR A 31 -3.53 -39.39 -5.82
CA THR A 31 -3.29 -39.82 -7.20
C THR A 31 -3.48 -38.65 -8.16
N LEU A 32 -2.93 -38.80 -9.36
CA LEU A 32 -3.28 -37.98 -10.52
C LEU A 32 -4.66 -38.39 -11.09
N SER A 33 -5.18 -37.61 -12.03
CA SER A 33 -6.43 -37.93 -12.75
C SER A 33 -6.39 -39.21 -13.56
N ASP A 34 -5.23 -39.69 -13.92
CA ASP A 34 -5.00 -40.98 -14.60
C ASP A 34 -4.86 -42.17 -13.63
N GLY A 35 -4.97 -41.95 -12.33
CA GLY A 35 -4.82 -42.94 -11.27
C GLY A 35 -3.39 -43.24 -10.84
N SER A 36 -2.40 -42.57 -11.44
CA SER A 36 -0.98 -42.73 -11.04
C SER A 36 -0.75 -42.18 -9.63
N PRO A 37 0.05 -42.83 -8.78
CA PRO A 37 0.36 -42.33 -7.45
C PRO A 37 1.13 -41.02 -7.51
N LEU A 38 0.83 -40.10 -6.60
CA LEU A 38 1.47 -38.80 -6.52
C LEU A 38 2.27 -38.67 -5.21
N PRO A 39 3.60 -38.91 -5.24
CA PRO A 39 4.46 -38.75 -4.07
C PRO A 39 4.78 -37.26 -3.81
N GLY A 40 5.18 -36.98 -2.58
CA GLY A 40 5.62 -35.62 -2.21
C GLY A 40 4.48 -34.63 -1.91
N VAL A 41 3.21 -35.08 -1.93
CA VAL A 41 2.06 -34.26 -1.59
C VAL A 41 2.03 -33.99 -0.09
N THR A 42 1.98 -32.74 0.32
CA THR A 42 1.72 -32.38 1.71
C THR A 42 0.24 -32.52 1.99
N VAL A 43 -0.12 -33.44 2.87
CA VAL A 43 -1.49 -33.58 3.37
C VAL A 43 -1.54 -33.01 4.77
N SER A 44 -2.45 -32.07 5.01
CA SER A 44 -2.54 -31.35 6.29
C SER A 44 -3.97 -31.41 6.84
N ALA A 45 -4.07 -31.45 8.16
CA ALA A 45 -5.31 -31.33 8.89
C ALA A 45 -5.06 -30.47 10.13
N GLY A 46 -5.42 -29.19 10.06
CA GLY A 46 -4.99 -28.22 11.06
C GLY A 46 -3.44 -28.09 11.08
N SER A 47 -2.84 -28.34 12.22
CA SER A 47 -1.38 -28.29 12.39
C SER A 47 -0.67 -29.62 12.12
N VAL A 48 -1.40 -30.70 11.87
CA VAL A 48 -0.80 -32.01 11.57
C VAL A 48 -0.57 -32.15 10.09
N THR A 49 0.65 -32.47 9.70
CA THR A 49 1.04 -32.66 8.30
C THR A 49 1.70 -34.01 8.08
N ALA A 50 1.44 -34.61 6.91
CA ALA A 50 2.14 -35.78 6.42
C ALA A 50 2.51 -35.54 4.94
N VAL A 51 3.57 -36.17 4.48
CA VAL A 51 3.96 -36.15 3.06
C VAL A 51 3.72 -37.52 2.46
N THR A 52 3.11 -37.57 1.26
CA THR A 52 2.85 -38.85 0.60
C THR A 52 4.15 -39.57 0.22
N ASP A 53 4.15 -40.88 0.42
CA ASP A 53 5.22 -41.81 0.06
C ASP A 53 5.30 -42.03 -1.49
N PRO A 54 6.26 -42.82 -1.99
CA PRO A 54 6.35 -43.13 -3.43
C PRO A 54 5.11 -43.78 -4.05
N ASP A 55 4.27 -44.42 -3.23
CA ASP A 55 3.00 -45.02 -3.65
C ASP A 55 1.82 -44.06 -3.53
N GLY A 56 2.09 -42.80 -3.16
CA GLY A 56 1.10 -41.74 -2.96
C GLY A 56 0.30 -41.89 -1.66
N ARG A 57 0.71 -42.71 -0.69
CA ARG A 57 0.00 -42.97 0.56
C ARG A 57 0.42 -42.00 1.63
N TYR A 58 -0.52 -41.62 2.52
CA TYR A 58 -0.26 -40.78 3.69
C TYR A 58 -1.00 -41.29 4.93
N GLU A 59 -0.52 -40.90 6.09
CA GLU A 59 -1.12 -41.15 7.39
C GLU A 59 -1.02 -39.90 8.27
N LEU A 60 -2.17 -39.37 8.71
CA LEU A 60 -2.26 -38.26 9.65
C LEU A 60 -2.79 -38.78 10.99
N VAL A 61 -2.06 -38.59 12.06
CA VAL A 61 -2.52 -38.91 13.41
C VAL A 61 -3.01 -37.63 14.06
N LEU A 62 -4.31 -37.50 14.21
CA LEU A 62 -4.98 -36.30 14.71
C LEU A 62 -5.37 -36.47 16.17
N PRO A 63 -5.24 -35.45 17.02
CA PRO A 63 -5.85 -35.46 18.32
C PRO A 63 -7.37 -35.52 18.17
N ASP A 64 -8.04 -36.34 18.97
CA ASP A 64 -9.46 -36.67 18.83
C ASP A 64 -10.41 -35.46 18.81
N GLY A 65 -11.54 -35.67 18.13
CA GLY A 65 -12.85 -35.18 18.55
C GLY A 65 -13.57 -34.18 17.65
N GLY A 66 -13.55 -34.27 16.37
CA GLY A 66 -14.44 -33.45 15.58
C GLY A 66 -14.28 -33.62 14.07
N SER A 67 -15.26 -33.15 13.31
CA SER A 67 -15.11 -33.00 11.87
C SER A 67 -13.90 -32.13 11.55
N VAL A 68 -12.94 -32.69 10.79
CA VAL A 68 -11.68 -32.04 10.45
C VAL A 68 -11.54 -31.88 8.95
N ARG A 69 -11.13 -30.69 8.51
CA ARG A 69 -10.81 -30.43 7.11
C ARG A 69 -9.41 -30.95 6.80
N VAL A 70 -9.30 -31.94 5.96
CA VAL A 70 -8.04 -32.49 5.44
C VAL A 70 -7.77 -31.86 4.09
N THR A 71 -6.57 -31.33 3.91
CA THR A 71 -6.15 -30.63 2.68
C THR A 71 -4.95 -31.33 2.09
N ALA A 72 -4.98 -31.65 0.81
CA ALA A 72 -3.85 -32.19 0.05
C ALA A 72 -3.33 -31.11 -0.91
N ALA A 73 -2.07 -30.75 -0.78
CA ALA A 73 -1.41 -29.72 -1.58
C ALA A 73 -0.05 -30.20 -2.07
N LEU A 74 0.20 -30.00 -3.35
CA LEU A 74 1.52 -30.18 -3.98
C LEU A 74 1.68 -29.06 -4.98
N GLN A 75 2.86 -28.47 -5.00
CA GLN A 75 3.16 -27.42 -5.94
C GLN A 75 3.00 -27.92 -7.40
N GLY A 76 2.35 -27.10 -8.23
CA GLY A 76 1.96 -27.50 -9.59
C GLY A 76 0.64 -28.27 -9.66
N PHE A 77 -0.08 -28.43 -8.55
CA PHE A 77 -1.35 -29.13 -8.49
C PHE A 77 -2.41 -28.30 -7.78
N GLN A 78 -3.67 -28.50 -8.17
CA GLN A 78 -4.82 -27.88 -7.47
C GLN A 78 -4.91 -28.46 -6.06
N THR A 79 -4.85 -27.62 -5.06
CA THR A 79 -5.10 -28.01 -3.67
C THR A 79 -6.53 -28.58 -3.56
N ARG A 80 -6.64 -29.74 -2.93
CA ARG A 80 -7.93 -30.37 -2.65
C ARG A 80 -8.16 -30.49 -1.16
N ALA A 81 -9.39 -30.26 -0.74
CA ALA A 81 -9.78 -30.40 0.65
C ALA A 81 -11.05 -31.24 0.76
N ALA A 82 -11.12 -32.04 1.81
CA ALA A 82 -12.30 -32.80 2.18
C ALA A 82 -12.52 -32.70 3.69
N THR A 83 -13.76 -32.70 4.11
CA THR A 83 -14.09 -32.76 5.53
C THR A 83 -14.26 -34.22 5.92
N VAL A 84 -13.53 -34.63 6.96
CA VAL A 84 -13.57 -36.00 7.53
C VAL A 84 -14.25 -35.91 8.89
N ASP A 85 -15.32 -36.65 9.07
CA ASP A 85 -16.07 -36.65 10.33
C ASP A 85 -15.30 -37.39 11.43
N GLY A 86 -15.23 -36.80 12.62
CA GLY A 86 -14.59 -37.38 13.80
C GLY A 86 -15.40 -38.53 14.40
N GLY A 87 -14.74 -39.59 14.79
CA GLY A 87 -15.35 -40.73 15.45
C GLY A 87 -14.56 -42.03 15.33
N GLY A 88 -13.34 -42.00 14.79
CA GLY A 88 -12.47 -43.16 14.62
C GLY A 88 -11.55 -43.01 13.41
N ASP A 89 -10.79 -44.10 13.11
CA ASP A 89 -9.94 -44.13 11.92
C ASP A 89 -10.76 -43.93 10.65
N ALA A 90 -10.27 -43.02 9.78
CA ALA A 90 -10.96 -42.65 8.54
C ALA A 90 -10.03 -42.79 7.32
N THR A 91 -10.62 -43.06 6.15
CA THR A 91 -9.89 -43.07 4.89
C THR A 91 -10.37 -41.93 4.03
N GLN A 92 -9.44 -41.10 3.55
CA GLN A 92 -9.71 -40.02 2.64
C GLN A 92 -8.70 -40.04 1.49
N ASP A 93 -9.14 -40.32 0.29
CA ASP A 93 -8.34 -40.28 -0.92
C ASP A 93 -8.50 -38.94 -1.60
N PHE A 94 -7.42 -38.45 -2.26
CA PHE A 94 -7.45 -37.24 -3.07
C PHE A 94 -6.97 -37.54 -4.49
N THR A 95 -7.66 -36.99 -5.47
CA THR A 95 -7.16 -36.88 -6.84
C THR A 95 -6.75 -35.44 -7.07
N LEU A 96 -5.45 -35.19 -7.24
CA LEU A 96 -4.95 -33.87 -7.58
C LEU A 96 -4.89 -33.74 -9.10
N HIS A 97 -5.42 -32.62 -9.58
CA HIS A 97 -5.27 -32.21 -10.97
C HIS A 97 -4.06 -31.26 -11.06
N VAL A 98 -3.28 -31.39 -12.12
CA VAL A 98 -2.18 -30.46 -12.36
C VAL A 98 -2.77 -29.06 -12.41
N SER A 99 -2.30 -28.20 -11.51
CA SER A 99 -2.65 -26.78 -11.52
C SER A 99 -1.56 -26.07 -12.28
N TYR A 100 -1.90 -25.54 -13.42
CA TYR A 100 -1.02 -24.64 -14.17
C TYR A 100 -1.16 -23.18 -13.67
N GLY A 101 -1.93 -22.96 -12.63
CA GLY A 101 -1.82 -21.81 -11.77
C GLY A 101 -0.54 -21.91 -10.94
N GLN A 102 0.57 -21.41 -11.46
CA GLN A 102 1.76 -21.22 -10.65
C GLN A 102 1.37 -20.37 -9.44
N GLU A 103 1.57 -20.86 -8.23
CA GLU A 103 1.72 -19.98 -7.08
C GLU A 103 2.94 -19.12 -7.40
N ILE A 104 2.71 -17.90 -7.83
CA ILE A 104 3.74 -16.93 -8.15
C ILE A 104 4.24 -16.41 -6.81
N THR A 105 5.22 -17.11 -6.25
CA THR A 105 5.84 -16.64 -5.03
C THR A 105 7.00 -15.73 -5.40
N VAL A 106 6.94 -14.48 -4.95
CA VAL A 106 8.04 -13.52 -5.13
C VAL A 106 9.34 -13.99 -4.46
N GLY A 107 10.48 -13.55 -4.97
CA GLY A 107 11.81 -13.82 -4.41
C GLY A 107 12.55 -15.03 -4.99
N SER A 108 11.94 -15.78 -5.90
CA SER A 108 12.60 -16.82 -6.70
C SER A 108 11.92 -16.90 -8.06
N ARG A 109 12.69 -17.26 -9.09
CA ARG A 109 12.19 -17.59 -10.44
C ARG A 109 12.33 -19.07 -10.75
N ALA A 110 12.70 -19.88 -9.75
CA ALA A 110 12.79 -21.32 -9.89
C ALA A 110 11.40 -21.93 -10.02
N ILE A 111 11.28 -22.90 -10.94
CA ILE A 111 10.09 -23.75 -11.03
C ILE A 111 10.08 -24.63 -9.78
N GLY A 112 8.94 -24.64 -9.06
CA GLY A 112 8.84 -25.47 -7.87
C GLY A 112 9.59 -24.92 -6.65
N ALA A 113 9.79 -23.61 -6.56
CA ALA A 113 10.46 -23.00 -5.40
C ALA A 113 9.79 -23.41 -4.09
N GLU A 114 10.59 -23.94 -3.16
CA GLU A 114 10.13 -24.38 -1.83
C GLU A 114 9.49 -23.23 -1.04
N ALA A 115 8.62 -23.56 -0.08
CA ALA A 115 7.96 -22.59 0.78
C ALA A 115 8.96 -21.70 1.54
N GLU A 116 10.16 -22.20 1.82
CA GLU A 116 11.22 -21.47 2.48
C GLU A 116 12.22 -20.89 1.48
N LYS A 117 12.25 -19.59 1.40
CA LYS A 117 13.05 -18.82 0.44
C LYS A 117 14.40 -18.40 1.02
N ALA A 118 15.35 -18.09 0.14
CA ALA A 118 16.63 -17.48 0.51
C ALA A 118 16.47 -16.00 0.96
N VAL A 119 15.28 -15.42 0.80
CA VAL A 119 14.92 -14.04 1.16
C VAL A 119 13.61 -14.02 1.97
N PRO A 120 13.40 -13.01 2.85
CA PRO A 120 12.20 -12.93 3.67
C PRO A 120 10.95 -12.61 2.84
N VAL A 121 9.96 -13.50 2.87
CA VAL A 121 8.64 -13.31 2.24
C VAL A 121 7.56 -13.58 3.28
N ASP A 122 6.67 -12.62 3.50
CA ASP A 122 5.46 -12.82 4.29
C ASP A 122 4.30 -13.16 3.36
N ILE A 123 3.50 -14.14 3.72
CA ILE A 123 2.30 -14.52 2.98
C ILE A 123 1.09 -14.27 3.88
N ILE A 124 0.19 -13.39 3.43
CA ILE A 124 -1.08 -13.11 4.08
C ILE A 124 -2.15 -13.93 3.33
N PRO A 125 -2.68 -15.02 3.90
CA PRO A 125 -3.66 -15.86 3.24
C PRO A 125 -5.07 -15.23 3.23
N GLU A 126 -5.95 -15.73 2.36
CA GLU A 126 -7.33 -15.27 2.21
C GLU A 126 -8.08 -15.19 3.55
N GLU A 127 -7.90 -16.16 4.45
CA GLU A 127 -8.57 -16.18 5.75
C GLU A 127 -8.26 -14.93 6.57
N GLN A 128 -7.00 -14.49 6.58
CA GLN A 128 -6.58 -13.26 7.27
C GLN A 128 -7.09 -12.00 6.58
N ILE A 129 -7.15 -12.00 5.24
CA ILE A 129 -7.72 -10.90 4.45
C ILE A 129 -9.22 -10.77 4.78
N ARG A 130 -9.96 -11.87 4.73
CA ARG A 130 -11.41 -11.92 4.96
C ARG A 130 -11.79 -11.58 6.40
N SER A 131 -11.01 -12.02 7.39
CA SER A 131 -11.25 -11.73 8.82
C SER A 131 -10.78 -10.33 9.22
N SER A 132 -10.18 -9.55 8.32
CA SER A 132 -9.78 -8.18 8.65
C SER A 132 -10.99 -7.29 8.94
N PRO A 133 -10.90 -6.42 9.97
CA PRO A 133 -11.91 -5.41 10.19
C PRO A 133 -11.96 -4.34 9.09
N SER A 134 -10.89 -4.17 8.32
CA SER A 134 -10.78 -3.16 7.27
C SER A 134 -11.33 -3.67 5.93
N THR A 135 -11.84 -2.77 5.09
CA THR A 135 -12.36 -3.08 3.75
C THR A 135 -11.40 -2.68 2.63
N GLU A 136 -10.44 -1.83 2.92
CA GLU A 136 -9.44 -1.35 1.97
C GLU A 136 -8.21 -2.26 1.97
N THR A 137 -7.79 -2.74 0.80
CA THR A 137 -6.67 -3.68 0.63
C THR A 137 -5.39 -3.20 1.33
N ALA A 138 -5.01 -1.95 1.16
CA ALA A 138 -3.81 -1.41 1.80
C ALA A 138 -3.93 -1.33 3.34
N GLN A 139 -5.11 -1.09 3.88
CA GLN A 139 -5.33 -1.12 5.34
C GLN A 139 -5.27 -2.54 5.90
N ILE A 140 -5.76 -3.52 5.15
CA ILE A 140 -5.63 -4.94 5.52
C ILE A 140 -4.15 -5.29 5.67
N ILE A 141 -3.32 -4.89 4.71
CA ILE A 141 -1.86 -5.10 4.78
C ILE A 141 -1.27 -4.42 6.03
N GLN A 142 -1.63 -3.16 6.29
CA GLN A 142 -1.13 -2.42 7.47
C GLN A 142 -1.48 -3.07 8.81
N LYS A 143 -2.65 -3.72 8.90
CA LYS A 143 -3.10 -4.41 10.12
C LYS A 143 -2.30 -5.68 10.41
N ILE A 144 -1.65 -6.26 9.40
CA ILE A 144 -0.97 -7.56 9.50
C ILE A 144 0.55 -7.39 9.41
N ALA A 145 1.05 -6.57 8.46
CA ALA A 145 2.48 -6.39 8.21
C ALA A 145 3.01 -5.13 8.93
N PRO A 146 3.81 -5.27 10.00
CA PRO A 146 4.30 -4.11 10.77
C PRO A 146 5.29 -3.23 10.01
N SER A 147 5.98 -3.77 8.99
CA SER A 147 6.88 -3.01 8.12
C SER A 147 6.16 -2.13 7.09
N PHE A 148 4.85 -2.31 6.92
CA PHE A 148 4.02 -1.56 5.99
C PHE A 148 3.28 -0.43 6.73
N ASN A 149 3.30 0.78 6.15
CA ASN A 149 2.60 1.94 6.70
C ASN A 149 1.71 2.59 5.65
N PHE A 150 0.46 2.87 6.03
CA PHE A 150 -0.58 3.45 5.17
C PHE A 150 -1.36 4.51 5.95
N PRO A 151 -0.75 5.69 6.18
CA PRO A 151 -1.34 6.75 6.99
C PRO A 151 -2.62 7.30 6.38
N ARG A 152 -3.37 8.03 7.19
CA ARG A 152 -4.62 8.70 6.80
C ARG A 152 -4.42 10.22 6.80
N PRO A 153 -3.82 10.81 5.73
CA PRO A 153 -3.64 12.24 5.64
C PRO A 153 -4.99 12.96 5.46
N THR A 154 -5.04 14.22 5.83
CA THR A 154 -6.21 15.10 5.66
C THR A 154 -5.75 16.46 5.16
N ILE A 155 -6.58 17.15 4.36
CA ILE A 155 -6.30 18.43 3.67
C ILE A 155 -5.00 18.33 2.82
N THR A 156 -5.02 17.49 1.79
CA THR A 156 -3.80 17.13 1.03
C THR A 156 -3.97 17.11 -0.51
N ASP A 157 -4.92 17.82 -1.07
CA ASP A 157 -5.14 17.97 -2.52
C ASP A 157 -5.16 16.62 -3.29
N GLY A 158 -5.89 15.63 -2.76
CA GLY A 158 -6.07 14.31 -3.39
C GLY A 158 -5.30 13.16 -2.75
N THR A 159 -4.22 13.42 -1.98
CA THR A 159 -3.46 12.35 -1.28
C THR A 159 -4.30 11.62 -0.23
N ASP A 160 -5.36 12.20 0.27
CA ASP A 160 -6.35 11.59 1.15
C ASP A 160 -7.33 10.65 0.39
N THR A 161 -7.44 10.79 -0.93
CA THR A 161 -8.20 9.89 -1.80
C THR A 161 -7.34 8.72 -2.31
N VAL A 162 -6.11 8.98 -2.77
CA VAL A 162 -5.12 7.97 -3.13
C VAL A 162 -3.94 8.11 -2.18
N ARG A 163 -3.95 7.30 -1.13
CA ARG A 163 -3.02 7.42 -0.02
C ARG A 163 -1.68 6.71 -0.30
N PRO A 164 -0.55 7.28 0.16
CA PRO A 164 0.77 6.68 -0.05
C PRO A 164 0.97 5.45 0.84
N ALA A 165 1.31 4.32 0.22
CA ALA A 165 1.74 3.11 0.89
C ALA A 165 3.26 3.06 0.97
N THR A 166 3.83 2.86 2.15
CA THR A 166 5.28 2.79 2.37
C THR A 166 5.68 1.45 2.97
N LEU A 167 6.88 0.98 2.66
CA LEU A 167 7.44 -0.25 3.22
C LEU A 167 8.80 0.07 3.84
N ARG A 168 9.03 -0.38 5.09
CA ARG A 168 10.28 -0.14 5.83
C ARG A 168 10.67 1.34 5.91
N GLY A 169 9.70 2.25 5.96
CA GLY A 169 9.92 3.69 6.01
C GLY A 169 10.32 4.33 4.68
N LEU A 170 10.48 3.54 3.60
CA LEU A 170 10.84 4.03 2.27
C LEU A 170 9.59 4.50 1.48
N GLY A 171 9.80 5.32 0.46
CA GLY A 171 8.74 5.97 -0.30
C GLY A 171 7.83 5.02 -1.08
N PRO A 172 6.60 5.43 -1.41
CA PRO A 172 5.66 4.62 -2.19
C PRO A 172 6.16 4.23 -3.58
N ASP A 173 7.01 5.04 -4.16
CA ASP A 173 7.65 4.85 -5.46
C ASP A 173 8.93 4.01 -5.41
N GLN A 174 9.36 3.60 -4.21
CA GLN A 174 10.47 2.66 -3.96
C GLN A 174 9.95 1.24 -3.62
N LEU A 175 8.65 1.03 -3.75
CA LEU A 175 7.93 -0.22 -3.52
C LEU A 175 7.29 -0.71 -4.82
N LEU A 176 7.73 -1.87 -5.30
CA LEU A 176 7.11 -2.50 -6.47
C LEU A 176 5.82 -3.22 -6.07
N VAL A 177 4.74 -2.95 -6.79
CA VAL A 177 3.48 -3.70 -6.67
C VAL A 177 3.24 -4.52 -7.92
N MET A 178 2.87 -5.79 -7.72
CA MET A 178 2.51 -6.73 -8.77
C MET A 178 1.12 -7.34 -8.53
N VAL A 179 0.51 -7.80 -9.60
CA VAL A 179 -0.71 -8.61 -9.58
C VAL A 179 -0.43 -9.88 -10.36
N ASN A 180 -0.60 -11.06 -9.75
CA ASN A 180 -0.22 -12.35 -10.33
C ASN A 180 1.21 -12.34 -10.93
N GLY A 181 2.17 -11.70 -10.24
CA GLY A 181 3.57 -11.59 -10.67
C GLY A 181 3.85 -10.63 -11.84
N LYS A 182 2.87 -9.89 -12.32
CA LYS A 182 3.04 -8.90 -13.38
C LYS A 182 2.92 -7.49 -12.80
N ARG A 183 3.80 -6.58 -13.23
CA ARG A 183 3.90 -5.20 -12.73
C ARG A 183 2.58 -4.45 -12.86
N ARG A 184 2.17 -3.77 -11.80
CA ARG A 184 1.02 -2.86 -11.77
C ARG A 184 1.46 -1.44 -12.14
N HIS A 185 0.59 -0.68 -12.83
CA HIS A 185 0.81 0.74 -13.11
C HIS A 185 0.66 1.60 -11.85
N ALA A 186 1.29 2.76 -11.85
CA ALA A 186 1.19 3.73 -10.77
C ALA A 186 -0.13 4.50 -10.84
N SER A 187 -0.46 5.21 -9.75
CA SER A 187 -1.47 6.25 -9.77
C SER A 187 -0.93 7.49 -10.49
N ALA A 188 -1.81 8.21 -11.18
CA ALA A 188 -1.48 9.49 -11.80
C ALA A 188 -1.19 10.61 -10.78
N LEU A 189 -1.68 10.47 -9.54
CA LEU A 189 -1.54 11.49 -8.51
C LEU A 189 -0.10 11.61 -8.04
N VAL A 190 0.42 12.84 -8.07
CA VAL A 190 1.64 13.23 -7.36
C VAL A 190 1.27 13.71 -5.95
N ASN A 191 1.83 13.13 -4.93
CA ASN A 191 1.66 13.54 -3.54
C ASN A 191 2.36 14.89 -3.32
N ALA A 192 1.73 15.99 -3.71
CA ALA A 192 2.36 17.30 -3.74
C ALA A 192 2.37 18.02 -2.38
N ASN A 193 1.41 17.71 -1.52
CA ASN A 193 1.22 18.39 -0.25
C ASN A 193 1.62 17.53 0.96
N ASN A 194 1.31 18.00 2.16
CA ASN A 194 1.84 17.46 3.41
C ASN A 194 1.42 16.00 3.68
N SER A 195 2.25 15.06 3.29
CA SER A 195 2.09 13.62 3.59
C SER A 195 3.44 12.94 3.73
N VAL A 196 3.51 11.74 4.28
CA VAL A 196 4.76 10.96 4.38
C VAL A 196 5.33 10.55 3.01
N GLY A 197 4.48 10.46 2.00
CA GLY A 197 4.87 10.14 0.62
C GLY A 197 5.04 11.37 -0.27
N ARG A 198 5.26 12.57 0.30
CA ARG A 198 5.37 13.80 -0.50
C ARG A 198 6.47 13.70 -1.57
N GLY A 199 6.12 14.07 -2.79
CA GLY A 199 7.02 14.00 -3.93
C GLY A 199 7.01 12.66 -4.67
N SER A 200 6.20 11.70 -4.26
CA SER A 200 6.10 10.39 -4.89
C SER A 200 4.75 10.16 -5.57
N SER A 201 4.72 9.18 -6.47
CA SER A 201 3.49 8.57 -7.01
C SER A 201 3.60 7.07 -6.83
N GLY A 202 2.75 6.48 -6.02
CA GLY A 202 2.72 5.04 -5.77
C GLY A 202 1.56 4.35 -6.49
N VAL A 203 1.48 3.04 -6.36
CA VAL A 203 0.34 2.25 -6.86
C VAL A 203 -0.86 2.41 -5.92
N ASP A 204 -2.06 2.63 -6.47
CA ASP A 204 -3.30 2.58 -5.69
C ASP A 204 -3.70 1.13 -5.41
N LEU A 205 -3.29 0.60 -4.26
CA LEU A 205 -3.66 -0.74 -3.81
C LEU A 205 -5.17 -0.90 -3.57
N ASN A 206 -5.86 0.19 -3.26
CA ASN A 206 -7.29 0.18 -2.99
C ASN A 206 -8.16 0.18 -4.25
N ALA A 207 -7.56 0.30 -5.44
CA ALA A 207 -8.23 0.07 -6.71
C ALA A 207 -8.50 -1.42 -6.99
N ILE A 208 -7.92 -2.33 -6.18
CA ILE A 208 -8.07 -3.78 -6.30
C ILE A 208 -8.91 -4.27 -5.12
N PRO A 209 -10.11 -4.85 -5.37
CA PRO A 209 -11.00 -5.30 -4.31
C PRO A 209 -10.39 -6.45 -3.51
N ALA A 210 -10.50 -6.38 -2.18
CA ALA A 210 -9.98 -7.43 -1.29
C ALA A 210 -10.66 -8.80 -1.55
N SER A 211 -11.90 -8.78 -2.00
CA SER A 211 -12.68 -9.97 -2.37
C SER A 211 -12.12 -10.75 -3.57
N ALA A 212 -11.29 -10.11 -4.42
CA ALA A 212 -10.61 -10.76 -5.55
C ALA A 212 -9.31 -11.47 -5.15
N ILE A 213 -8.78 -11.22 -3.95
CA ILE A 213 -7.43 -11.61 -3.56
C ILE A 213 -7.45 -12.95 -2.83
N GLN A 214 -6.62 -13.89 -3.28
CA GLN A 214 -6.38 -15.19 -2.64
C GLN A 214 -5.31 -15.07 -1.57
N SER A 215 -4.21 -14.37 -1.89
CA SER A 215 -3.12 -14.12 -0.94
C SER A 215 -2.36 -12.84 -1.30
N ILE A 216 -1.69 -12.27 -0.31
CA ILE A 216 -0.78 -11.14 -0.50
C ILE A 216 0.61 -11.60 -0.09
N GLU A 217 1.56 -11.48 -1.00
CA GLU A 217 2.95 -11.81 -0.76
C GLU A 217 3.75 -10.52 -0.60
N ILE A 218 4.53 -10.40 0.47
CA ILE A 218 5.37 -9.24 0.76
C ILE A 218 6.82 -9.70 0.83
N LEU A 219 7.57 -9.46 -0.24
CA LEU A 219 9.01 -9.67 -0.26
C LEU A 219 9.69 -8.47 0.40
N ARG A 220 10.31 -8.71 1.53
CA ARG A 220 11.06 -7.71 2.31
C ARG A 220 12.56 -7.75 1.98
N ASP A 221 12.89 -7.55 0.70
CA ASP A 221 14.29 -7.52 0.23
C ASP A 221 14.38 -6.77 -1.10
N GLY A 222 15.55 -6.18 -1.40
CA GLY A 222 15.80 -5.58 -2.69
C GLY A 222 15.71 -6.59 -3.82
N ALA A 223 14.96 -6.29 -4.88
CA ALA A 223 14.64 -7.25 -5.93
C ALA A 223 14.73 -6.67 -7.34
N SER A 224 15.44 -5.55 -7.52
CA SER A 224 15.57 -4.91 -8.84
C SER A 224 16.27 -5.78 -9.89
N ALA A 225 17.19 -6.67 -9.48
CA ALA A 225 17.82 -7.63 -10.39
C ALA A 225 16.83 -8.65 -10.97
N GLN A 226 15.73 -8.93 -10.25
CA GLN A 226 14.70 -9.90 -10.67
C GLN A 226 13.50 -9.23 -11.36
N TYR A 227 13.06 -8.05 -10.84
CA TYR A 227 11.78 -7.43 -11.23
C TYR A 227 11.94 -6.02 -11.84
N GLY A 228 13.17 -5.48 -11.93
CA GLY A 228 13.45 -4.15 -12.50
C GLY A 228 13.30 -3.00 -11.51
N SER A 229 13.14 -1.79 -12.02
CA SER A 229 13.04 -0.57 -11.22
C SER A 229 11.96 -0.63 -10.13
N ASP A 230 12.10 0.20 -9.10
CA ASP A 230 11.15 0.44 -8.00
C ASP A 230 11.17 -0.64 -6.89
N ALA A 231 11.79 -1.81 -7.11
CA ALA A 231 11.89 -2.87 -6.12
C ALA A 231 13.08 -2.64 -5.14
N ILE A 232 13.19 -1.45 -4.55
CA ILE A 232 14.23 -1.07 -3.57
C ILE A 232 13.84 -1.51 -2.17
N ALA A 233 12.67 -1.08 -1.68
CA ALA A 233 12.14 -1.43 -0.36
C ALA A 233 11.68 -2.89 -0.29
N GLY A 234 11.19 -3.40 -1.41
CA GLY A 234 10.62 -4.73 -1.54
C GLY A 234 9.58 -4.82 -2.64
N VAL A 235 8.82 -5.92 -2.61
CA VAL A 235 7.75 -6.19 -3.59
C VAL A 235 6.49 -6.64 -2.86
N ILE A 236 5.34 -6.09 -3.25
CA ILE A 236 4.02 -6.63 -2.88
C ILE A 236 3.41 -7.28 -4.12
N ASN A 237 3.06 -8.56 -4.00
CA ASN A 237 2.36 -9.30 -5.05
C ASN A 237 0.97 -9.69 -4.56
N LEU A 238 -0.05 -9.23 -5.27
CA LEU A 238 -1.44 -9.58 -5.03
C LEU A 238 -1.79 -10.79 -5.92
N VAL A 239 -1.94 -11.95 -5.31
CA VAL A 239 -2.36 -13.17 -6.00
C VAL A 239 -3.87 -13.20 -6.06
N LEU A 240 -4.44 -13.21 -7.26
CA LEU A 240 -5.90 -13.22 -7.46
C LEU A 240 -6.44 -14.64 -7.40
N LYS A 241 -7.66 -14.79 -6.90
CA LYS A 241 -8.43 -16.03 -6.97
C LYS A 241 -8.61 -16.47 -8.41
N SER A 242 -8.49 -17.75 -8.68
CA SER A 242 -8.45 -18.30 -10.04
C SER A 242 -9.34 -19.51 -10.26
N ASP A 243 -9.80 -20.16 -9.18
CA ASP A 243 -10.49 -21.43 -9.25
C ASP A 243 -12.01 -21.28 -9.40
N ALA A 244 -12.67 -22.37 -9.79
CA ALA A 244 -14.12 -22.47 -9.73
C ALA A 244 -14.55 -22.58 -8.26
N GLU A 245 -15.04 -21.48 -7.71
CA GLU A 245 -15.53 -21.38 -6.35
C GLU A 245 -17.02 -21.07 -6.33
N PRO A 246 -17.75 -21.51 -5.30
CA PRO A 246 -19.15 -21.14 -5.13
C PRO A 246 -19.35 -19.61 -5.15
N LEU A 247 -20.52 -19.18 -5.63
CA LEU A 247 -20.89 -17.78 -5.56
C LEU A 247 -21.00 -17.36 -4.09
N SER A 248 -20.37 -16.26 -3.74
CA SER A 248 -20.40 -15.66 -2.40
C SER A 248 -20.88 -14.22 -2.49
N VAL A 249 -21.73 -13.83 -1.57
CA VAL A 249 -22.21 -12.47 -1.39
C VAL A 249 -21.87 -12.03 0.02
N SER A 250 -21.21 -10.90 0.18
CA SER A 250 -20.87 -10.35 1.48
C SER A 250 -21.38 -8.92 1.61
N ALA A 251 -21.87 -8.56 2.78
CA ALA A 251 -22.25 -7.20 3.14
C ALA A 251 -21.70 -6.86 4.53
N LYS A 252 -21.04 -5.71 4.64
CA LYS A 252 -20.54 -5.14 5.89
C LYS A 252 -21.11 -3.75 6.07
N ALA A 253 -21.55 -3.45 7.28
CA ALA A 253 -21.98 -2.11 7.69
C ALA A 253 -21.37 -1.76 9.05
N GLY A 254 -20.95 -0.52 9.20
CA GLY A 254 -20.36 -0.03 10.45
C GLY A 254 -20.30 1.48 10.52
N MET A 255 -19.94 2.00 11.71
CA MET A 255 -19.78 3.43 11.96
C MET A 255 -18.88 3.67 13.17
N THR A 256 -18.36 4.89 13.29
CA THR A 256 -17.65 5.27 14.53
C THR A 256 -18.63 5.45 15.69
N THR A 257 -18.15 5.29 16.91
CA THR A 257 -18.97 5.57 18.12
C THR A 257 -19.28 7.07 18.33
N HIS A 258 -18.68 7.93 17.50
CA HIS A 258 -18.97 9.38 17.44
C HIS A 258 -20.16 9.71 16.53
N GLY A 259 -20.72 8.71 15.81
CA GLY A 259 -21.91 8.87 14.97
C GLY A 259 -21.63 9.30 13.53
N ASP A 260 -20.37 9.27 13.11
CA ASP A 260 -19.90 9.59 11.76
C ASP A 260 -19.13 8.41 11.14
N GLY A 261 -18.54 8.61 9.95
CA GLY A 261 -17.70 7.58 9.31
C GLY A 261 -18.44 6.29 9.01
N GLN A 262 -19.72 6.36 8.60
CA GLN A 262 -20.49 5.20 8.18
C GLN A 262 -19.79 4.52 7.02
N VAL A 263 -19.71 3.20 7.06
CA VAL A 263 -19.17 2.36 5.97
C VAL A 263 -20.22 1.34 5.59
N ILE A 264 -20.50 1.26 4.31
CA ILE A 264 -21.22 0.16 3.67
C ILE A 264 -20.29 -0.44 2.63
N ASP A 265 -20.04 -1.74 2.76
CA ASP A 265 -19.22 -2.49 1.82
C ASP A 265 -19.98 -3.74 1.42
N THR A 266 -20.14 -3.97 0.12
CA THR A 266 -20.81 -5.13 -0.42
C THR A 266 -20.00 -5.73 -1.55
N SER A 267 -19.87 -7.06 -1.56
CA SER A 267 -19.19 -7.76 -2.63
C SER A 267 -19.97 -8.98 -3.10
N VAL A 268 -19.83 -9.26 -4.38
CA VAL A 268 -20.30 -10.48 -5.02
C VAL A 268 -19.12 -11.09 -5.75
N SER A 269 -18.76 -12.33 -5.42
CA SER A 269 -17.62 -13.01 -6.02
C SER A 269 -17.90 -14.48 -6.25
N GLY A 270 -17.30 -15.05 -7.28
CA GLY A 270 -17.46 -16.48 -7.56
C GLY A 270 -16.61 -16.93 -8.74
N GLY A 271 -16.31 -18.21 -8.76
CA GLY A 271 -15.57 -18.87 -9.82
C GLY A 271 -16.47 -19.77 -10.66
N PHE A 272 -16.42 -19.59 -11.97
CA PHE A 272 -17.26 -20.34 -12.91
C PHE A 272 -16.37 -21.19 -13.80
N ARG A 273 -16.76 -22.45 -14.01
CA ARG A 273 -16.09 -23.31 -14.98
C ARG A 273 -16.33 -22.83 -16.41
N LEU A 274 -15.28 -22.73 -17.18
CA LEU A 274 -15.30 -22.37 -18.60
C LEU A 274 -14.56 -23.46 -19.40
N GLY A 275 -15.30 -24.46 -19.89
CA GLY A 275 -14.70 -25.63 -20.51
C GLY A 275 -13.78 -26.37 -19.52
N ARG A 276 -12.48 -26.45 -19.84
CA ARG A 276 -11.44 -27.07 -18.99
C ARG A 276 -10.86 -26.11 -17.96
N GLY A 277 -11.13 -24.82 -18.08
CA GLY A 277 -10.62 -23.78 -17.21
C GLY A 277 -11.66 -23.22 -16.27
N ALA A 278 -11.29 -22.11 -15.64
CA ALA A 278 -12.17 -21.34 -14.77
C ALA A 278 -11.93 -19.84 -14.95
N ILE A 279 -13.00 -19.08 -14.73
CA ILE A 279 -12.95 -17.63 -14.55
C ILE A 279 -13.47 -17.30 -13.16
N PHE A 280 -12.69 -16.59 -12.38
CA PHE A 280 -13.14 -15.96 -11.15
C PHE A 280 -13.51 -14.50 -11.44
N ALA A 281 -14.63 -14.05 -10.92
CA ALA A 281 -15.08 -12.67 -11.07
C ALA A 281 -15.58 -12.13 -9.74
N THR A 282 -15.31 -10.85 -9.48
CA THR A 282 -15.81 -10.14 -8.30
C THR A 282 -16.25 -8.73 -8.68
N GLY A 283 -17.35 -8.29 -8.05
CA GLY A 283 -17.78 -6.90 -7.99
C GLY A 283 -17.86 -6.46 -6.55
N GLU A 284 -17.32 -5.28 -6.24
CA GLU A 284 -17.36 -4.69 -4.90
C GLU A 284 -17.84 -3.24 -4.99
N TYR A 285 -18.76 -2.89 -4.11
CA TYR A 285 -19.23 -1.53 -3.87
C TYR A 285 -18.91 -1.14 -2.44
N ARG A 286 -18.18 -0.05 -2.25
CA ARG A 286 -17.85 0.49 -0.95
C ARG A 286 -18.23 1.96 -0.89
N ASP A 287 -18.97 2.34 0.16
CA ASP A 287 -19.35 3.73 0.47
C ASP A 287 -18.89 4.04 1.88
N ARG A 288 -17.94 4.96 2.01
CA ARG A 288 -17.38 5.39 3.28
C ARG A 288 -17.61 6.90 3.44
N TYR A 289 -18.41 7.27 4.42
CA TYR A 289 -18.63 8.65 4.79
C TYR A 289 -17.44 9.23 5.56
N GLU A 290 -17.34 10.54 5.50
CA GLU A 290 -16.30 11.29 6.20
C GLU A 290 -16.40 11.19 7.72
N THR A 291 -15.26 11.38 8.39
CA THR A 291 -15.20 11.63 9.84
C THR A 291 -14.73 13.05 10.09
N ASN A 292 -15.26 13.72 11.10
CA ASN A 292 -14.79 15.07 11.46
C ASN A 292 -14.40 15.15 12.94
N ARG A 293 -13.16 15.55 13.19
CA ARG A 293 -12.58 15.77 14.51
C ARG A 293 -12.07 17.19 14.68
N ALA A 294 -12.43 18.10 13.75
CA ALA A 294 -12.14 19.52 13.91
C ALA A 294 -12.85 20.08 15.15
N GLU A 295 -12.20 20.99 15.84
CA GLU A 295 -12.81 21.80 16.90
C GLU A 295 -13.31 23.14 16.36
N ALA A 296 -14.07 23.85 17.16
CA ALA A 296 -14.59 25.16 16.79
C ALA A 296 -13.46 26.15 16.51
N ASP A 297 -13.58 26.93 15.45
CA ASP A 297 -12.67 28.03 15.13
C ASP A 297 -12.82 29.17 16.12
N PRO A 298 -11.86 29.45 17.00
CA PRO A 298 -11.99 30.48 18.03
C PRO A 298 -11.87 31.92 17.51
N ARG A 299 -11.53 32.08 16.20
CA ARG A 299 -11.36 33.39 15.58
C ARG A 299 -12.71 34.02 15.24
N ASP A 300 -12.74 35.35 15.19
CA ASP A 300 -13.88 36.06 14.64
C ASP A 300 -14.13 35.63 13.20
N GLN A 301 -15.33 35.15 12.89
CA GLN A 301 -15.68 34.63 11.57
C GLN A 301 -15.95 35.75 10.56
N ILE A 302 -16.44 36.88 11.07
CA ILE A 302 -16.66 38.14 10.36
C ILE A 302 -15.68 39.20 10.90
N ARG A 303 -16.00 39.84 12.01
CA ARG A 303 -15.13 40.81 12.70
C ARG A 303 -15.47 40.87 14.20
N ALA A 304 -14.56 41.39 14.98
CA ALA A 304 -14.74 41.52 16.43
C ALA A 304 -16.07 42.21 16.76
N GLY A 305 -16.85 41.57 17.64
CA GLY A 305 -18.14 42.09 18.10
C GLY A 305 -19.31 41.98 17.10
N ASP A 306 -19.11 41.38 15.93
CA ASP A 306 -20.18 41.21 14.96
C ASP A 306 -21.10 40.06 15.38
N ALA A 307 -22.43 40.34 15.42
CA ALA A 307 -23.41 39.32 15.79
C ALA A 307 -23.43 38.12 14.80
N GLY A 308 -23.04 38.33 13.55
CA GLY A 308 -22.92 37.27 12.53
C GLY A 308 -21.81 36.22 12.80
N ASN A 309 -20.88 36.52 13.73
CA ASN A 309 -19.90 35.51 14.14
C ASN A 309 -20.55 34.20 14.62
N ASN A 310 -21.68 34.31 15.32
CA ASN A 310 -22.44 33.15 15.83
C ASN A 310 -23.31 32.47 14.77
N ALA A 311 -23.46 33.07 13.58
CA ALA A 311 -24.23 32.48 12.49
C ALA A 311 -23.43 31.47 11.65
N VAL A 312 -22.10 31.46 11.79
CA VAL A 312 -21.23 30.48 11.11
C VAL A 312 -21.27 29.16 11.89
N ALA A 313 -21.73 28.12 11.22
CA ALA A 313 -21.77 26.79 11.82
C ALA A 313 -20.35 26.33 12.24
N GLN A 314 -20.28 25.67 13.40
CA GLN A 314 -19.05 25.14 13.96
C GLN A 314 -19.15 23.64 14.21
N PRO A 315 -18.07 22.84 14.01
CA PRO A 315 -16.81 23.28 13.43
C PRO A 315 -16.98 23.64 11.94
N ASN A 316 -16.27 24.67 11.49
CA ASN A 316 -16.31 25.13 10.10
C ASN A 316 -15.24 24.50 9.21
N HIS A 317 -14.39 23.67 9.77
CA HIS A 317 -13.36 22.88 9.05
C HIS A 317 -13.73 21.40 9.08
N HIS A 318 -13.12 20.65 8.14
CA HIS A 318 -13.11 19.19 8.11
C HIS A 318 -11.72 18.68 8.50
N TRP A 319 -11.64 17.79 9.51
CA TRP A 319 -10.40 17.20 9.99
C TRP A 319 -10.61 15.74 10.35
N GLY A 320 -10.28 14.83 9.43
CA GLY A 320 -10.54 13.39 9.54
C GLY A 320 -10.46 12.70 8.20
N ASP A 321 -11.01 11.50 8.11
CA ASP A 321 -11.11 10.76 6.86
C ASP A 321 -12.05 11.45 5.88
N SER A 322 -11.64 11.49 4.61
CA SER A 322 -12.45 11.96 3.48
C SER A 322 -13.61 11.01 3.16
N TYR A 323 -14.66 11.52 2.54
CA TYR A 323 -15.64 10.69 1.86
C TYR A 323 -14.98 9.92 0.71
N ALA A 324 -15.36 8.65 0.52
CA ALA A 324 -14.96 7.84 -0.63
C ALA A 324 -16.02 6.81 -0.99
N ARG A 325 -16.40 6.78 -2.28
CA ARG A 325 -17.27 5.76 -2.85
C ARG A 325 -16.54 5.05 -3.99
N ASP A 326 -16.41 3.75 -3.89
CA ASP A 326 -15.73 2.89 -4.85
C ASP A 326 -16.72 1.93 -5.52
N VAL A 327 -16.55 1.74 -6.83
CA VAL A 327 -17.16 0.64 -7.59
C VAL A 327 -16.03 -0.10 -8.28
N MET A 328 -15.87 -1.38 -8.01
CA MET A 328 -14.76 -2.18 -8.48
C MET A 328 -15.26 -3.48 -9.13
N LEU A 329 -14.68 -3.82 -10.28
CA LEU A 329 -14.94 -5.06 -11.00
C LEU A 329 -13.60 -5.69 -11.36
N PHE A 330 -13.37 -6.94 -10.96
CA PHE A 330 -12.13 -7.67 -11.26
C PHE A 330 -12.44 -9.09 -11.73
N SER A 331 -11.57 -9.61 -12.59
CA SER A 331 -11.65 -10.99 -13.03
C SER A 331 -10.27 -11.60 -13.26
N ASN A 332 -10.21 -12.93 -13.14
CA ASN A 332 -9.02 -13.75 -13.39
C ASN A 332 -9.44 -15.04 -14.10
N LEU A 333 -8.97 -15.21 -15.32
CA LEU A 333 -9.24 -16.35 -16.20
C LEU A 333 -8.01 -17.23 -16.31
N ASN A 334 -8.19 -18.55 -16.14
CA ASN A 334 -7.20 -19.55 -16.49
C ASN A 334 -7.86 -20.59 -17.38
N LEU A 335 -7.37 -20.74 -18.61
CA LEU A 335 -7.94 -21.63 -19.63
C LEU A 335 -6.87 -22.58 -20.15
N PRO A 336 -6.82 -23.84 -19.73
CA PRO A 336 -5.98 -24.86 -20.35
C PRO A 336 -6.27 -25.01 -21.85
N LEU A 337 -5.26 -24.86 -22.69
CA LEU A 337 -5.34 -24.92 -24.14
C LEU A 337 -5.17 -26.35 -24.66
N THR A 338 -4.46 -27.20 -23.91
CA THR A 338 -4.15 -28.58 -24.25
C THR A 338 -4.86 -29.55 -23.29
N GLU A 339 -5.04 -30.81 -23.70
CA GLU A 339 -5.71 -31.83 -22.88
C GLU A 339 -4.94 -32.23 -21.64
N ASP A 340 -3.60 -32.24 -21.75
CA ASP A 340 -2.68 -32.47 -20.63
C ASP A 340 -2.54 -31.24 -19.72
N GLY A 341 -3.21 -30.13 -20.08
CA GLY A 341 -3.19 -28.87 -19.37
C GLY A 341 -1.82 -28.17 -19.33
N LYS A 342 -0.81 -28.64 -20.06
CA LYS A 342 0.55 -28.06 -20.06
C LYS A 342 0.63 -26.69 -20.67
N GLN A 343 -0.35 -26.26 -21.42
CA GLN A 343 -0.45 -24.95 -22.04
C GLN A 343 -1.69 -24.25 -21.46
N VAL A 344 -1.50 -23.07 -20.88
CA VAL A 344 -2.58 -22.30 -20.26
C VAL A 344 -2.58 -20.88 -20.83
N PHE A 345 -3.70 -20.48 -21.38
CA PHE A 345 -4.01 -19.07 -21.59
C PHE A 345 -4.54 -18.50 -20.30
N TYR A 346 -4.08 -17.33 -19.93
CA TYR A 346 -4.62 -16.61 -18.78
C TYR A 346 -4.88 -15.15 -19.12
N ALA A 347 -5.86 -14.57 -18.43
CA ALA A 347 -6.12 -13.14 -18.50
C ALA A 347 -6.67 -12.66 -17.15
N PHE A 348 -6.18 -11.52 -16.67
CA PHE A 348 -6.69 -10.91 -15.45
C PHE A 348 -6.65 -9.39 -15.54
N GLY A 349 -7.51 -8.76 -14.75
CA GLY A 349 -7.58 -7.32 -14.68
C GLY A 349 -8.91 -6.84 -14.13
N GLY A 350 -9.12 -5.54 -14.19
CA GLY A 350 -10.33 -4.95 -13.67
C GLY A 350 -10.46 -3.47 -13.97
N TYR A 351 -11.55 -2.97 -13.46
CA TYR A 351 -11.97 -1.57 -13.50
C TYR A 351 -12.33 -1.12 -12.10
N SER A 352 -11.85 0.05 -11.69
CA SER A 352 -12.35 0.73 -10.50
C SER A 352 -12.67 2.19 -10.80
N ASN A 353 -13.70 2.71 -10.12
CA ASN A 353 -14.10 4.11 -10.17
C ASN A 353 -14.34 4.57 -8.74
N ARG A 354 -13.47 5.46 -8.26
CA ARG A 354 -13.58 6.09 -6.95
C ARG A 354 -14.01 7.51 -7.11
N HIS A 355 -15.00 7.91 -6.33
CA HIS A 355 -15.39 9.29 -6.12
C HIS A 355 -15.07 9.68 -4.69
N GLY A 356 -14.25 10.72 -4.51
CA GLY A 356 -13.85 11.27 -3.22
C GLY A 356 -14.46 12.64 -2.98
N SER A 357 -14.46 13.07 -1.71
CA SER A 357 -14.73 14.46 -1.33
C SER A 357 -14.00 14.80 -0.04
N HIS A 358 -13.31 15.92 -0.01
CA HIS A 358 -12.62 16.40 1.19
C HIS A 358 -12.57 17.93 1.25
N GLY A 359 -12.66 18.46 2.47
CA GLY A 359 -12.59 19.90 2.72
C GLY A 359 -11.16 20.43 2.69
N GLY A 360 -11.01 21.65 2.17
CA GLY A 360 -9.80 22.44 2.35
C GLY A 360 -9.83 23.23 3.66
N PHE A 361 -9.16 24.39 3.66
CA PHE A 361 -9.29 25.34 4.76
C PHE A 361 -10.54 26.22 4.55
N PHE A 362 -11.28 26.50 5.62
CA PHE A 362 -12.44 27.38 5.57
C PHE A 362 -12.02 28.82 5.19
N ARG A 363 -12.75 29.41 4.29
CA ARG A 363 -12.62 30.82 3.86
C ARG A 363 -13.64 31.66 4.64
N ARG A 364 -13.15 32.47 5.60
CA ARG A 364 -14.01 33.32 6.39
C ARG A 364 -14.60 34.47 5.56
N ALA A 365 -15.70 35.04 6.02
CA ALA A 365 -16.46 36.06 5.31
C ALA A 365 -15.60 37.24 4.81
N LEU A 366 -14.69 37.75 5.66
CA LEU A 366 -13.83 38.90 5.33
C LEU A 366 -12.38 38.47 5.01
N GLN A 367 -12.18 37.45 4.17
CA GLN A 367 -10.89 37.11 3.61
C GLN A 367 -10.83 37.50 2.13
N ALA A 368 -9.65 37.89 1.64
CA ALA A 368 -9.39 38.25 0.23
C ALA A 368 -9.79 37.13 -0.76
N GLN A 369 -9.86 35.89 -0.28
CA GLN A 369 -10.28 34.70 -1.03
C GLN A 369 -11.80 34.53 -1.14
N ASN A 370 -12.60 35.42 -0.53
CA ASN A 370 -14.06 35.33 -0.56
C ASN A 370 -14.69 36.53 -1.29
N GLN A 371 -15.89 36.31 -1.80
CA GLN A 371 -16.82 37.34 -2.28
C GLN A 371 -18.09 37.25 -1.42
N PRO A 372 -18.30 38.15 -0.46
CA PRO A 372 -19.41 38.03 0.49
C PRO A 372 -20.81 38.07 -0.11
N GLN A 373 -20.97 38.56 -1.32
CA GLN A 373 -22.22 38.51 -2.07
C GLN A 373 -22.62 37.10 -2.49
N ILE A 374 -21.63 36.17 -2.63
CA ILE A 374 -21.85 34.77 -2.93
C ILE A 374 -21.87 33.98 -1.62
N TYR A 375 -20.88 34.20 -0.76
CA TYR A 375 -20.74 33.50 0.51
C TYR A 375 -20.65 34.48 1.68
N PRO A 376 -21.80 35.02 2.17
CA PRO A 376 -21.84 36.06 3.22
C PRO A 376 -21.26 35.60 4.58
N LEU A 377 -21.30 34.31 4.88
CA LEU A 377 -20.75 33.73 6.11
C LEU A 377 -19.41 33.00 5.90
N GLY A 378 -18.84 33.08 4.69
CA GLY A 378 -17.70 32.26 4.32
C GLY A 378 -18.09 30.87 3.78
N PHE A 379 -17.11 30.04 3.44
CA PHE A 379 -17.34 28.72 2.85
C PHE A 379 -16.18 27.77 3.09
N LEU A 380 -16.47 26.49 3.13
CA LEU A 380 -15.48 25.41 3.09
C LEU A 380 -15.41 24.87 1.65
N PRO A 381 -14.35 25.18 0.88
CA PRO A 381 -14.23 24.64 -0.45
C PRO A 381 -13.88 23.17 -0.39
N LEU A 382 -14.48 22.38 -1.29
CA LEU A 382 -14.25 20.94 -1.38
C LEU A 382 -13.45 20.60 -2.64
N ILE A 383 -12.55 19.62 -2.53
CA ILE A 383 -11.98 18.92 -3.67
C ILE A 383 -12.72 17.59 -3.80
N GLU A 384 -13.29 17.33 -4.96
CA GLU A 384 -14.06 16.13 -5.28
C GLU A 384 -13.37 15.35 -6.40
N PRO A 385 -12.32 14.57 -6.09
CA PRO A 385 -11.64 13.81 -7.11
C PRO A 385 -12.49 12.64 -7.61
N ARG A 386 -12.35 12.34 -8.91
CA ARG A 386 -12.80 11.10 -9.50
C ARG A 386 -11.57 10.34 -10.02
N VAL A 387 -11.37 9.12 -9.51
CA VAL A 387 -10.25 8.27 -9.92
C VAL A 387 -10.79 7.08 -10.70
N VAL A 388 -10.37 6.96 -11.95
CA VAL A 388 -10.70 5.82 -12.81
C VAL A 388 -9.45 5.01 -13.06
N ASP A 389 -9.48 3.74 -12.67
CA ASP A 389 -8.36 2.82 -12.81
C ASP A 389 -8.80 1.61 -13.65
N THR A 390 -8.00 1.27 -14.66
CA THR A 390 -8.30 0.14 -15.55
C THR A 390 -7.03 -0.65 -15.82
N SER A 391 -7.13 -1.97 -15.80
CA SER A 391 -6.02 -2.83 -16.19
C SER A 391 -6.49 -4.10 -16.85
N LEU A 392 -5.64 -4.62 -17.74
CA LEU A 392 -5.78 -5.92 -18.36
C LEU A 392 -4.40 -6.50 -18.63
N THR A 393 -4.18 -7.72 -18.19
CA THR A 393 -3.00 -8.51 -18.57
C THR A 393 -3.49 -9.83 -19.15
N ALA A 394 -2.95 -10.23 -20.29
CA ALA A 394 -3.24 -11.52 -20.91
C ALA A 394 -1.93 -12.19 -21.33
N GLY A 395 -1.90 -13.51 -21.29
CA GLY A 395 -0.70 -14.26 -21.59
C GLY A 395 -0.95 -15.74 -21.83
N ALA A 396 0.11 -16.41 -22.20
CA ALA A 396 0.14 -17.87 -22.34
C ALA A 396 1.40 -18.38 -21.64
N ARG A 397 1.23 -19.42 -20.84
CA ARG A 397 2.34 -20.07 -20.14
C ARG A 397 2.24 -21.58 -20.29
N GLY A 398 3.35 -22.25 -20.16
CA GLY A 398 3.37 -23.70 -20.23
C GLY A 398 4.77 -24.24 -20.45
N GLU A 399 4.83 -25.51 -20.86
CA GLU A 399 6.05 -26.22 -21.13
C GLU A 399 6.19 -26.49 -22.63
N LEU A 400 7.31 -26.09 -23.23
CA LEU A 400 7.65 -26.36 -24.61
C LEU A 400 9.07 -26.96 -24.67
N ALA A 401 9.18 -28.19 -25.14
CA ALA A 401 10.45 -28.89 -25.27
C ALA A 401 11.33 -28.84 -24.00
N THR A 402 10.73 -29.10 -22.83
CA THR A 402 11.37 -29.05 -21.50
C THR A 402 11.73 -27.64 -20.94
N TRP A 403 11.38 -26.59 -21.64
CA TRP A 403 11.44 -25.24 -21.14
C TRP A 403 10.07 -24.80 -20.66
N PHE A 404 10.00 -24.27 -19.48
CA PHE A 404 8.84 -23.49 -19.05
C PHE A 404 8.93 -22.10 -19.70
N TYR A 405 7.81 -21.61 -20.21
CA TYR A 405 7.68 -20.25 -20.74
C TYR A 405 6.46 -19.55 -20.18
N ASP A 406 6.56 -18.24 -20.05
CA ASP A 406 5.45 -17.34 -19.76
C ASP A 406 5.58 -16.10 -20.65
N PHE A 407 4.68 -15.98 -21.62
CA PHE A 407 4.56 -14.80 -22.47
C PHE A 407 3.33 -14.02 -22.08
N SER A 408 3.47 -12.69 -21.86
CA SER A 408 2.35 -11.85 -21.49
C SER A 408 2.45 -10.44 -22.07
N ALA A 409 1.28 -9.83 -22.25
CA ALA A 409 1.14 -8.41 -22.51
C ALA A 409 0.16 -7.80 -21.52
N GLY A 410 0.50 -6.64 -20.97
CA GLY A 410 -0.29 -5.93 -19.98
C GLY A 410 -0.50 -4.48 -20.35
N TYR A 411 -1.67 -3.94 -20.03
CA TYR A 411 -2.01 -2.52 -20.12
C TYR A 411 -2.67 -2.07 -18.84
N GLY A 412 -2.27 -0.91 -18.33
CA GLY A 412 -2.88 -0.24 -17.20
C GLY A 412 -3.01 1.26 -17.44
N LYS A 413 -4.05 1.85 -16.90
CA LYS A 413 -4.31 3.29 -16.97
C LYS A 413 -4.96 3.75 -15.68
N ASN A 414 -4.51 4.89 -15.16
CA ASN A 414 -5.11 5.60 -14.05
C ASN A 414 -5.34 7.05 -14.45
N ASP A 415 -6.59 7.52 -14.36
CA ASP A 415 -6.97 8.92 -14.55
C ASP A 415 -7.47 9.47 -13.21
N PHE A 416 -6.96 10.63 -12.84
CA PHE A 416 -7.33 11.37 -11.64
C PHE A 416 -7.88 12.74 -12.04
N ASP A 417 -9.22 12.84 -12.07
CA ASP A 417 -9.93 14.08 -12.38
C ASP A 417 -10.09 14.92 -11.11
N PHE A 418 -9.80 16.21 -11.18
CA PHE A 418 -10.03 17.17 -10.11
C PHE A 418 -11.30 17.97 -10.36
N TYR A 419 -12.25 17.90 -9.46
CA TYR A 419 -13.36 18.83 -9.36
C TYR A 419 -13.25 19.61 -8.06
N VAL A 420 -13.59 20.90 -8.12
CA VAL A 420 -13.66 21.78 -6.94
C VAL A 420 -15.08 22.27 -6.79
N THR A 421 -15.67 22.09 -5.63
CA THR A 421 -17.05 22.45 -5.34
C THR A 421 -17.15 23.30 -4.08
N ASP A 422 -18.32 23.88 -3.83
CA ASP A 422 -18.53 24.84 -2.74
C ASP A 422 -17.43 25.91 -2.69
N SER A 423 -17.03 26.39 -3.87
CA SER A 423 -15.87 27.24 -4.05
C SER A 423 -16.24 28.48 -4.87
N LEU A 424 -15.26 29.33 -5.18
CA LEU A 424 -15.34 30.41 -6.14
C LEU A 424 -13.95 30.77 -6.65
N ASN A 425 -13.89 31.45 -7.78
CA ASN A 425 -12.69 32.17 -8.21
C ASN A 425 -12.90 33.65 -7.93
N THR A 426 -12.24 34.16 -6.89
CA THR A 426 -12.45 35.54 -6.38
C THR A 426 -12.30 36.58 -7.49
N SER A 427 -11.38 36.36 -8.44
CA SER A 427 -11.09 37.28 -9.52
C SER A 427 -12.16 37.36 -10.62
N LEU A 428 -13.16 36.46 -10.63
CA LEU A 428 -14.29 36.50 -11.58
C LEU A 428 -15.43 37.40 -11.14
N GLY A 429 -15.31 37.97 -9.94
CA GLY A 429 -16.27 38.95 -9.43
C GLY A 429 -17.29 38.42 -8.47
N PRO A 430 -18.16 39.30 -7.96
CA PRO A 430 -18.97 39.03 -6.76
C PRO A 430 -20.33 38.40 -7.05
N THR A 431 -20.66 38.05 -8.27
CA THR A 431 -21.98 37.52 -8.62
C THR A 431 -21.91 36.20 -9.38
N LEU A 432 -22.94 35.37 -9.28
CA LEU A 432 -23.04 34.10 -10.02
C LEU A 432 -23.27 34.30 -11.55
N GLN A 433 -23.50 35.53 -12.01
CA GLN A 433 -23.52 35.84 -13.45
C GLN A 433 -22.11 35.81 -14.04
N THR A 434 -21.09 36.15 -13.28
CA THR A 434 -19.68 36.18 -13.70
C THR A 434 -18.82 35.07 -13.08
N ASN A 435 -19.27 34.50 -11.97
CA ASN A 435 -18.59 33.49 -11.19
C ASN A 435 -19.38 32.17 -11.15
N GLN A 436 -18.80 31.15 -10.57
CA GLN A 436 -19.41 29.83 -10.36
C GLN A 436 -18.90 29.20 -9.07
N THR A 437 -19.58 28.15 -8.59
CA THR A 437 -19.24 27.46 -7.32
C THR A 437 -18.72 26.03 -7.53
N ARG A 438 -18.73 25.55 -8.77
CA ARG A 438 -18.20 24.24 -9.15
C ARG A 438 -17.29 24.42 -10.38
N PHE A 439 -16.13 23.76 -10.35
CA PHE A 439 -15.10 23.85 -11.37
C PHE A 439 -14.58 22.47 -11.71
N TYR A 440 -14.36 22.20 -13.00
CA TYR A 440 -13.45 21.17 -13.44
C TYR A 440 -12.03 21.73 -13.46
N ALA A 441 -11.16 21.18 -12.61
CA ALA A 441 -9.82 21.71 -12.40
C ALA A 441 -8.72 20.96 -13.19
N GLY A 442 -9.10 19.96 -14.00
CA GLY A 442 -8.21 19.21 -14.91
C GLY A 442 -7.97 17.77 -14.48
N THR A 443 -7.17 17.06 -15.26
CA THR A 443 -6.92 15.62 -15.10
C THR A 443 -5.43 15.33 -15.11
N LEU A 444 -5.01 14.41 -14.25
CA LEU A 444 -3.72 13.70 -14.33
C LEU A 444 -3.95 12.29 -14.88
N GLY A 445 -3.10 11.85 -15.80
CA GLY A 445 -3.17 10.52 -16.40
C GLY A 445 -1.83 9.78 -16.29
N ASP A 446 -1.87 8.51 -15.89
CA ASP A 446 -0.74 7.57 -15.93
C ASP A 446 -1.10 6.35 -16.77
N LYS A 447 -0.16 5.87 -17.59
CA LYS A 447 -0.35 4.72 -18.47
C LYS A 447 0.87 3.82 -18.43
N LEU A 448 0.63 2.52 -18.42
CA LEU A 448 1.67 1.50 -18.50
C LEU A 448 1.28 0.44 -19.52
N PHE A 449 2.18 0.15 -20.44
CA PHE A 449 2.10 -1.02 -21.33
C PHE A 449 3.35 -1.87 -21.14
N THR A 450 3.19 -3.19 -20.97
CA THR A 450 4.29 -4.14 -20.78
C THR A 450 4.15 -5.34 -21.70
N VAL A 451 5.28 -5.86 -22.17
CA VAL A 451 5.38 -7.18 -22.83
C VAL A 451 6.52 -7.93 -22.17
N ASN A 452 6.27 -9.14 -21.71
CA ASN A 452 7.25 -9.99 -21.03
C ASN A 452 7.32 -11.35 -21.71
N LEU A 453 8.53 -11.89 -21.79
CA LEU A 453 8.78 -13.30 -22.09
C LEU A 453 9.77 -13.82 -21.04
N ASP A 454 9.30 -14.72 -20.22
CA ASP A 454 10.07 -15.40 -19.18
C ASP A 454 10.27 -16.86 -19.59
N LEU A 455 11.48 -17.37 -19.45
CA LEU A 455 11.86 -18.76 -19.75
C LEU A 455 12.58 -19.35 -18.54
N SER A 456 12.30 -20.60 -18.20
CA SER A 456 13.06 -21.30 -17.18
C SER A 456 13.20 -22.78 -17.45
N LYS A 457 14.30 -23.38 -16.94
CA LYS A 457 14.58 -24.80 -17.07
C LYS A 457 15.54 -25.27 -15.99
N GLU A 458 15.33 -26.48 -15.54
CA GLU A 458 16.23 -27.17 -14.62
C GLU A 458 17.26 -28.02 -15.34
N TYR A 459 18.51 -27.95 -14.88
CA TYR A 459 19.64 -28.71 -15.36
C TYR A 459 20.29 -29.53 -14.27
N LYS A 460 20.54 -30.82 -14.54
CA LYS A 460 21.33 -31.67 -13.66
C LYS A 460 22.82 -31.48 -14.01
N VAL A 461 23.54 -30.68 -13.24
CA VAL A 461 24.93 -30.27 -13.51
C VAL A 461 25.93 -30.79 -12.49
N GLY A 462 25.56 -31.81 -11.71
CA GLY A 462 26.45 -32.40 -10.69
C GLY A 462 26.42 -31.65 -9.32
N LEU A 463 25.53 -30.71 -9.14
CA LEU A 463 25.22 -30.11 -7.84
C LEU A 463 24.39 -31.09 -7.00
N ALA A 464 24.15 -30.74 -5.73
CA ALA A 464 23.33 -31.53 -4.81
C ALA A 464 21.84 -31.58 -5.22
N GLY A 465 21.39 -30.57 -5.92
CA GLY A 465 20.08 -30.46 -6.55
C GLY A 465 20.18 -29.97 -8.00
N PRO A 466 19.04 -29.85 -8.72
CA PRO A 466 19.06 -29.24 -10.04
C PRO A 466 19.45 -27.77 -9.97
N LEU A 467 20.14 -27.30 -11.01
CA LEU A 467 20.36 -25.87 -11.25
C LEU A 467 19.17 -25.35 -12.06
N ASN A 468 18.39 -24.45 -11.48
CA ASN A 468 17.39 -23.69 -12.21
C ASN A 468 18.07 -22.54 -12.96
N VAL A 469 17.78 -22.44 -14.25
CA VAL A 469 18.23 -21.34 -15.12
C VAL A 469 16.97 -20.65 -15.61
N ALA A 470 16.74 -19.43 -15.15
CA ALA A 470 15.65 -18.60 -15.61
C ALA A 470 16.18 -17.34 -16.27
N GLY A 471 15.50 -16.85 -17.28
CA GLY A 471 15.88 -15.63 -17.97
C GLY A 471 14.71 -15.09 -18.77
N GLY A 472 14.78 -13.83 -19.15
CA GLY A 472 13.68 -13.23 -19.89
C GLY A 472 14.00 -11.87 -20.45
N VAL A 473 13.03 -11.37 -21.21
CA VAL A 473 13.06 -10.04 -21.79
C VAL A 473 11.77 -9.30 -21.44
N GLU A 474 11.90 -7.99 -21.23
CA GLU A 474 10.78 -7.10 -20.95
C GLU A 474 10.87 -5.88 -21.86
N TYR A 475 9.73 -5.51 -22.43
CA TYR A 475 9.51 -4.19 -23.03
C TYR A 475 8.45 -3.46 -22.20
N ARG A 476 8.74 -2.21 -21.88
CA ARG A 476 7.81 -1.36 -21.11
C ARG A 476 7.68 0.02 -21.78
N ARG A 477 6.46 0.52 -21.84
CA ARG A 477 6.16 1.89 -22.21
C ARG A 477 5.32 2.53 -21.12
N GLU A 478 5.82 3.63 -20.59
CA GLU A 478 5.16 4.45 -19.58
C GLU A 478 4.73 5.75 -20.22
N GLY A 479 3.59 6.28 -19.80
CA GLY A 479 3.07 7.55 -20.25
C GLY A 479 2.50 8.37 -19.11
N TYR A 480 2.67 9.69 -19.18
CA TYR A 480 2.12 10.64 -18.23
C TYR A 480 1.50 11.83 -18.94
N ALA A 481 0.32 12.26 -18.49
CA ALA A 481 -0.39 13.38 -19.06
C ALA A 481 -0.96 14.31 -17.98
N ILE A 482 -1.00 15.60 -18.28
CA ILE A 482 -1.76 16.62 -17.55
C ILE A 482 -2.68 17.29 -18.57
N GLU A 483 -3.98 17.34 -18.26
CA GLU A 483 -4.98 18.04 -19.04
C GLU A 483 -5.44 19.28 -18.26
N ALA A 484 -5.58 20.43 -18.95
CA ALA A 484 -6.02 21.67 -18.32
C ALA A 484 -7.46 21.57 -17.81
N GLY A 485 -7.74 22.29 -16.76
CA GLY A 485 -9.09 22.54 -16.28
C GLY A 485 -9.90 23.47 -17.18
N GLU A 486 -11.16 23.70 -16.84
CA GLU A 486 -11.95 24.72 -17.52
C GLU A 486 -11.39 26.14 -17.22
N PRO A 487 -11.53 27.11 -18.15
CA PRO A 487 -10.91 28.42 -18.01
C PRO A 487 -11.23 29.14 -16.69
N ASN A 488 -12.46 29.01 -16.20
CA ASN A 488 -12.85 29.65 -14.96
C ASN A 488 -12.15 29.08 -13.71
N SER A 489 -11.62 27.84 -13.80
CA SER A 489 -10.89 27.22 -12.69
C SER A 489 -9.51 27.81 -12.45
N TYR A 490 -8.92 28.50 -13.44
CA TYR A 490 -7.53 29.01 -13.35
C TYR A 490 -7.32 30.45 -13.81
N ARG A 491 -8.22 31.04 -14.59
CA ARG A 491 -8.01 32.38 -15.18
C ARG A 491 -8.10 33.49 -14.12
N ASP A 492 -7.36 34.58 -14.35
CA ASP A 492 -7.56 35.88 -13.71
C ASP A 492 -8.68 36.63 -14.42
N GLY A 493 -9.78 36.84 -13.73
CA GLY A 493 -10.94 37.58 -14.27
C GLY A 493 -10.81 39.10 -14.14
N GLY A 494 -9.80 39.59 -13.45
CA GLY A 494 -9.49 41.02 -13.29
C GLY A 494 -10.36 41.76 -12.26
N PHE A 495 -11.32 41.08 -11.59
CA PHE A 495 -12.08 41.73 -10.51
C PHE A 495 -11.24 41.86 -9.25
N PRO A 496 -11.34 42.93 -8.49
CA PRO A 496 -10.70 43.09 -7.21
C PRO A 496 -11.33 42.12 -6.15
N ASP A 497 -10.57 41.89 -5.07
CA ASP A 497 -11.12 41.32 -3.87
C ASP A 497 -12.06 42.31 -3.16
N GLN A 498 -12.69 41.85 -2.07
CA GLN A 498 -13.61 42.71 -1.28
C GLN A 498 -12.94 43.91 -0.63
N PHE A 499 -11.61 44.01 -0.62
CA PHE A 499 -10.83 45.14 -0.10
C PHE A 499 -10.32 46.07 -1.19
N GLY A 500 -10.62 45.80 -2.46
CA GLY A 500 -10.16 46.56 -3.63
C GLY A 500 -8.74 46.20 -4.10
N ASN A 501 -8.13 45.16 -3.57
CA ASN A 501 -6.83 44.66 -4.02
C ASN A 501 -7.00 43.66 -5.17
N ARG A 502 -5.91 43.33 -5.85
CA ARG A 502 -5.91 42.25 -6.85
C ARG A 502 -6.35 40.94 -6.19
N ALA A 503 -7.43 40.37 -6.68
CA ALA A 503 -7.93 39.12 -6.16
C ALA A 503 -7.05 37.94 -6.58
N PRO A 504 -6.93 36.89 -5.75
CA PRO A 504 -6.29 35.64 -6.17
C PRO A 504 -7.05 35.01 -7.32
N ALA A 505 -6.33 34.60 -8.35
CA ALA A 505 -6.88 33.94 -9.53
C ALA A 505 -7.05 32.44 -9.33
N GLY A 506 -8.10 31.88 -9.93
CA GLY A 506 -8.38 30.44 -9.88
C GLY A 506 -9.34 30.05 -8.75
N ALA A 507 -9.89 28.85 -8.89
CA ALA A 507 -10.79 28.25 -7.89
C ALA A 507 -10.11 28.14 -6.54
N GLN A 508 -10.83 28.47 -5.48
CA GLN A 508 -10.29 28.37 -4.11
C GLN A 508 -10.15 26.92 -3.72
N VAL A 509 -9.15 26.63 -2.94
CA VAL A 509 -8.52 25.40 -2.51
C VAL A 509 -7.60 24.79 -3.56
N PHE A 510 -8.03 24.62 -4.80
CA PHE A 510 -7.20 24.06 -5.88
C PHE A 510 -7.48 24.82 -7.19
N PRO A 511 -6.60 25.75 -7.57
CA PRO A 511 -6.64 26.38 -8.90
C PRO A 511 -6.43 25.31 -9.98
N GLY A 512 -7.27 25.29 -11.01
CA GLY A 512 -7.17 24.31 -12.06
C GLY A 512 -5.84 24.37 -12.82
N PHE A 513 -5.44 23.23 -13.40
CA PHE A 513 -4.31 23.17 -14.31
C PHE A 513 -4.55 24.11 -15.48
N ARG A 514 -3.50 24.84 -15.84
CA ARG A 514 -3.52 25.81 -16.96
C ARG A 514 -3.09 25.11 -18.25
N PRO A 515 -3.42 25.65 -19.42
CA PRO A 515 -2.87 25.15 -20.68
C PRO A 515 -1.33 25.09 -20.70
N SER A 516 -0.64 25.95 -19.96
CA SER A 516 0.82 25.91 -19.78
C SER A 516 1.32 24.76 -18.92
N ASN A 517 0.45 24.06 -18.20
CA ASN A 517 0.77 22.87 -17.43
C ASN A 517 0.57 21.57 -18.24
N GLU A 518 -0.11 21.66 -19.39
CA GLU A 518 -0.42 20.48 -20.19
C GLU A 518 0.85 19.77 -20.67
N VAL A 519 0.82 18.47 -20.55
CA VAL A 519 1.86 17.56 -21.03
C VAL A 519 1.22 16.24 -21.44
N ASP A 520 1.71 15.63 -22.50
CA ASP A 520 1.47 14.23 -22.86
C ASP A 520 2.82 13.65 -23.30
N THR A 521 3.40 12.83 -22.47
CA THR A 521 4.75 12.34 -22.66
C THR A 521 4.84 10.83 -22.40
N SER A 522 5.86 10.19 -22.95
CA SER A 522 6.09 8.77 -22.72
C SER A 522 7.57 8.42 -22.82
N ARG A 523 7.96 7.34 -22.15
CA ARG A 523 9.27 6.70 -22.29
C ARG A 523 9.11 5.22 -22.54
N ASN A 524 10.15 4.61 -23.10
CA ASN A 524 10.26 3.18 -23.30
C ASN A 524 11.44 2.65 -22.51
N SER A 525 11.31 1.42 -22.00
CA SER A 525 12.47 0.66 -21.53
C SER A 525 12.47 -0.75 -22.14
N LYS A 526 13.68 -1.31 -22.24
CA LYS A 526 13.93 -2.68 -22.67
C LYS A 526 14.88 -3.33 -21.68
N ALA A 527 14.53 -4.51 -21.22
CA ALA A 527 15.35 -5.20 -20.25
C ALA A 527 15.60 -6.65 -20.66
N VAL A 528 16.75 -7.16 -20.22
CA VAL A 528 17.10 -8.59 -20.23
C VAL A 528 17.58 -8.96 -18.83
N TYR A 529 17.21 -10.14 -18.37
CA TYR A 529 17.66 -10.66 -17.08
C TYR A 529 18.03 -12.13 -17.16
N LEU A 530 18.88 -12.57 -16.23
CA LEU A 530 19.27 -13.96 -15.99
C LEU A 530 19.25 -14.21 -14.49
N ASP A 531 18.68 -15.35 -14.09
CA ASP A 531 18.60 -15.82 -12.69
C ASP A 531 19.04 -17.29 -12.66
N LEU A 532 19.99 -17.61 -11.79
CA LEU A 532 20.55 -18.94 -11.58
C LEU A 532 20.35 -19.30 -10.11
N GLU A 533 19.66 -20.39 -9.82
CA GLU A 533 19.42 -20.85 -8.45
C GLU A 533 19.61 -22.36 -8.34
N GLY A 534 20.35 -22.83 -7.34
CA GLY A 534 20.58 -24.26 -7.16
C GLY A 534 21.15 -24.64 -5.80
N ASP A 535 20.96 -25.90 -5.44
CA ASP A 535 21.55 -26.49 -4.25
C ASP A 535 23.00 -26.91 -4.56
N VAL A 536 23.94 -26.00 -4.25
CA VAL A 536 25.38 -26.25 -4.46
C VAL A 536 25.88 -27.41 -3.61
N LEU A 537 25.37 -27.49 -2.38
CA LEU A 537 25.55 -28.61 -1.44
C LEU A 537 24.19 -29.01 -0.88
N ALA A 538 24.06 -30.20 -0.31
CA ALA A 538 22.79 -30.69 0.27
C ALA A 538 22.14 -29.77 1.32
N LYS A 539 22.92 -28.82 1.88
CA LYS A 539 22.45 -27.86 2.90
C LYS A 539 22.68 -26.40 2.50
N LEU A 540 23.16 -26.16 1.28
CA LEU A 540 23.53 -24.83 0.81
C LEU A 540 22.95 -24.56 -0.57
N ARG A 541 21.97 -23.66 -0.63
CA ARG A 541 21.43 -23.10 -1.88
C ARG A 541 22.04 -21.72 -2.13
N VAL A 542 22.38 -21.46 -3.35
CA VAL A 542 22.91 -20.17 -3.82
C VAL A 542 22.10 -19.71 -5.01
N GLY A 543 21.74 -18.44 -5.03
CA GLY A 543 21.09 -17.76 -6.15
C GLY A 543 21.94 -16.60 -6.64
N LEU A 544 21.97 -16.39 -7.95
CA LEU A 544 22.64 -15.28 -8.64
C LEU A 544 21.66 -14.69 -9.65
N ALA A 545 21.39 -13.40 -9.59
CA ALA A 545 20.56 -12.72 -10.58
C ALA A 545 21.28 -11.49 -11.14
N GLY A 546 21.04 -11.22 -12.42
CA GLY A 546 21.53 -10.04 -13.09
C GLY A 546 20.50 -9.48 -14.07
N ARG A 547 20.39 -8.17 -14.17
CA ARG A 547 19.47 -7.46 -15.08
C ARG A 547 20.18 -6.26 -15.71
N LEU A 548 19.98 -6.12 -17.00
CA LEU A 548 20.37 -4.94 -17.79
C LEU A 548 19.09 -4.33 -18.34
N GLU A 549 18.97 -3.02 -18.23
CA GLU A 549 17.80 -2.28 -18.71
C GLU A 549 18.23 -0.97 -19.37
N ASP A 550 17.65 -0.67 -20.54
CA ASP A 550 17.89 0.53 -21.35
C ASP A 550 16.63 1.38 -21.40
N PHE A 551 16.72 2.62 -20.96
CA PHE A 551 15.64 3.60 -20.94
C PHE A 551 15.87 4.68 -22.00
N SER A 552 14.81 5.09 -22.69
CA SER A 552 14.88 6.07 -23.79
C SER A 552 15.25 7.49 -23.37
N ASP A 553 15.17 7.81 -22.08
CA ASP A 553 15.35 9.17 -21.55
C ASP A 553 16.64 9.37 -20.75
N PHE A 554 17.12 8.38 -20.00
CA PHE A 554 18.32 8.52 -19.17
C PHE A 554 19.38 7.42 -19.37
N GLY A 555 19.15 6.44 -20.29
CA GLY A 555 20.14 5.42 -20.68
C GLY A 555 20.07 4.13 -19.87
N ASN A 556 21.25 3.51 -19.65
CA ASN A 556 21.34 2.13 -19.20
C ASN A 556 21.48 2.00 -17.69
N THR A 557 20.89 0.94 -17.13
CA THR A 557 21.11 0.49 -15.75
C THR A 557 21.52 -0.97 -15.71
N SER A 558 22.29 -1.34 -14.69
CA SER A 558 22.68 -2.74 -14.43
C SER A 558 22.52 -3.05 -12.95
N ASN A 559 21.90 -4.19 -12.64
CA ASN A 559 21.65 -4.61 -11.28
C ASN A 559 22.01 -6.08 -11.10
N GLY A 560 22.55 -6.43 -9.93
CA GLY A 560 22.92 -7.77 -9.55
C GLY A 560 22.37 -8.15 -8.18
N LYS A 561 22.18 -9.44 -7.95
CA LYS A 561 21.78 -9.98 -6.65
C LYS A 561 22.46 -11.32 -6.43
N ILE A 562 22.93 -11.53 -5.20
CA ILE A 562 23.36 -12.84 -4.69
C ILE A 562 22.51 -13.19 -3.48
N THR A 563 22.06 -14.45 -3.43
CA THR A 563 21.34 -14.98 -2.28
C THR A 563 21.98 -16.26 -1.79
N VAL A 564 21.96 -16.49 -0.49
CA VAL A 564 22.50 -17.70 0.15
C VAL A 564 21.50 -18.19 1.17
N ARG A 565 21.18 -19.48 1.14
CA ARG A 565 20.40 -20.19 2.16
C ARG A 565 21.20 -21.39 2.64
N TYR A 566 21.48 -21.43 3.96
CA TYR A 566 22.21 -22.50 4.60
C TYR A 566 21.34 -23.15 5.68
N SER A 567 21.05 -24.45 5.53
CA SER A 567 20.18 -25.25 6.41
C SER A 567 20.99 -26.32 7.11
N PRO A 568 21.75 -25.98 8.18
CA PRO A 568 22.56 -26.97 8.93
C PRO A 568 21.73 -28.07 9.56
N LEU A 569 20.53 -27.71 10.02
CA LEU A 569 19.50 -28.56 10.61
C LEU A 569 18.17 -28.33 9.89
N ARG A 570 17.26 -29.29 9.96
CA ARG A 570 15.90 -29.12 9.41
C ARG A 570 15.13 -27.98 10.10
N GLN A 571 15.43 -27.73 11.37
CA GLN A 571 14.78 -26.72 12.20
C GLN A 571 15.47 -25.35 12.13
N LEU A 572 16.60 -25.22 11.47
CA LEU A 572 17.41 -24.00 11.49
C LEU A 572 17.92 -23.65 10.10
N ILE A 573 17.54 -22.48 9.62
CA ILE A 573 17.94 -21.95 8.33
C ILE A 573 18.54 -20.58 8.53
N PHE A 574 19.72 -20.36 7.97
CA PHE A 574 20.31 -19.04 7.78
C PHE A 574 20.09 -18.60 6.35
N ARG A 575 19.75 -17.34 6.17
CA ARG A 575 19.57 -16.74 4.86
C ARG A 575 20.28 -15.39 4.78
N GLY A 576 20.68 -14.98 3.58
CA GLY A 576 21.29 -13.69 3.34
C GLY A 576 21.24 -13.31 1.90
N ALA A 577 21.16 -12.02 1.63
CA ALA A 577 21.18 -11.47 0.30
C ALA A 577 21.99 -10.17 0.26
N ALA A 578 22.66 -9.95 -0.87
CA ALA A 578 23.24 -8.67 -1.23
C ALA A 578 22.80 -8.33 -2.65
N SER A 579 22.28 -7.11 -2.85
CA SER A 579 21.80 -6.69 -4.16
C SER A 579 22.04 -5.21 -4.40
N THR A 580 22.12 -4.85 -5.68
CA THR A 580 21.97 -3.48 -6.14
C THR A 580 20.57 -3.27 -6.68
N GLY A 581 20.09 -2.05 -6.60
CA GLY A 581 18.80 -1.67 -7.12
C GLY A 581 18.82 -0.26 -7.69
N PHE A 582 17.74 0.11 -8.35
CA PHE A 582 17.57 1.47 -8.84
C PHE A 582 16.08 1.83 -8.94
N ARG A 583 15.83 3.11 -9.01
CA ARG A 583 14.55 3.68 -9.38
C ARG A 583 14.75 4.74 -10.45
N ALA A 584 14.05 4.57 -11.57
CA ALA A 584 13.99 5.59 -12.59
C ALA A 584 13.27 6.85 -12.07
N PRO A 585 13.69 8.07 -12.41
CA PRO A 585 12.85 9.24 -12.18
C PRO A 585 11.49 8.99 -12.81
N SER A 586 10.40 9.08 -12.07
CA SER A 586 9.08 8.89 -12.69
C SER A 586 8.77 10.02 -13.66
N LEU A 587 7.95 9.75 -14.68
CA LEU A 587 7.49 10.80 -15.60
C LEU A 587 6.72 11.88 -14.84
N ASN A 588 5.99 11.47 -13.80
CA ASN A 588 5.31 12.36 -12.88
C ASN A 588 6.29 13.36 -12.23
N GLN A 589 7.40 12.88 -11.66
CA GLN A 589 8.41 13.76 -11.04
C GLN A 589 9.11 14.66 -12.06
N SER A 590 9.31 14.16 -13.27
CA SER A 590 10.01 14.90 -14.32
C SER A 590 9.17 16.00 -14.97
N TYR A 591 7.83 15.81 -15.03
CA TYR A 591 6.95 16.68 -15.83
C TYR A 591 5.79 17.31 -15.07
N PHE A 592 5.56 16.96 -13.80
CA PHE A 592 4.48 17.55 -13.01
C PHE A 592 4.62 19.06 -12.91
N SER A 593 3.54 19.76 -13.23
CA SER A 593 3.42 21.20 -13.14
C SER A 593 2.05 21.60 -12.59
N ALA A 594 2.03 22.34 -11.51
CA ALA A 594 0.79 22.82 -10.89
C ALA A 594 1.06 24.07 -10.05
N VAL A 595 0.03 24.84 -9.81
CA VAL A 595 0.05 25.89 -8.78
C VAL A 595 -0.82 25.40 -7.63
N SER A 596 -0.32 25.46 -6.41
CA SER A 596 -1.08 25.10 -5.21
C SER A 596 -1.01 26.19 -4.16
N THR A 597 -2.11 26.36 -3.41
CA THR A 597 -2.12 27.26 -2.25
C THR A 597 -1.45 26.56 -1.08
N ASN A 598 -0.32 27.05 -0.64
CA ASN A 598 0.40 26.55 0.55
C ASN A 598 0.20 27.55 1.70
N PHE A 599 -0.17 27.06 2.88
CA PHE A 599 -0.22 27.90 4.08
C PHE A 599 1.18 27.92 4.70
N LEU A 600 1.89 28.99 4.44
CA LEU A 600 3.23 29.23 4.94
C LEU A 600 3.21 30.32 6.03
N ARG A 601 4.19 30.30 6.91
CA ARG A 601 4.37 31.39 7.88
C ARG A 601 4.76 32.66 7.12
N ASP A 602 3.92 33.66 7.15
CA ASP A 602 4.22 34.98 6.60
C ASP A 602 5.37 35.60 7.42
N PRO A 603 6.51 35.94 6.80
CA PRO A 603 7.63 36.55 7.50
C PRO A 603 7.30 37.89 8.16
N ALA A 604 6.31 38.63 7.64
CA ALA A 604 5.94 39.94 8.16
C ALA A 604 5.04 39.87 9.38
N THR A 605 4.14 38.90 9.43
CA THR A 605 3.13 38.78 10.50
C THR A 605 3.38 37.63 11.46
N GLY A 606 4.26 36.68 11.08
CA GLY A 606 4.53 35.47 11.83
C GLY A 606 3.37 34.45 11.86
N GLN A 607 2.28 34.74 11.14
CA GLN A 607 1.08 33.90 11.08
C GLN A 607 1.06 33.06 9.80
N LEU A 608 0.27 31.97 9.81
CA LEU A 608 0.02 31.22 8.59
C LEU A 608 -0.83 32.06 7.62
N ALA A 609 -0.30 32.26 6.43
CA ALA A 609 -0.96 32.93 5.33
C ALA A 609 -0.92 32.04 4.07
N PRO A 610 -1.92 32.14 3.20
CA PRO A 610 -1.94 31.41 1.94
C PRO A 610 -0.94 32.03 0.94
N PHE A 611 -0.04 31.20 0.43
CA PHE A 611 0.88 31.53 -0.65
C PHE A 611 0.62 30.61 -1.84
N GLU A 612 0.58 31.18 -3.04
CA GLU A 612 0.55 30.39 -4.27
C GLU A 612 1.97 30.00 -4.67
N VAL A 613 2.24 28.72 -4.63
CA VAL A 613 3.54 28.13 -4.99
C VAL A 613 3.38 27.26 -6.23
N GLY A 614 4.11 27.61 -7.27
CA GLY A 614 4.17 26.80 -8.49
C GLY A 614 5.14 25.64 -8.32
N THR A 615 4.71 24.43 -8.68
CA THR A 615 5.62 23.29 -8.92
C THR A 615 5.99 23.30 -10.40
N TYR A 616 7.29 23.23 -10.70
CA TYR A 616 7.80 23.36 -12.06
C TYR A 616 8.65 22.15 -12.42
N PRO A 617 8.50 21.61 -13.66
CA PRO A 617 9.41 20.63 -14.21
C PRO A 617 10.85 21.14 -14.19
N VAL A 618 11.83 20.27 -13.95
CA VAL A 618 13.25 20.63 -13.96
C VAL A 618 13.73 21.22 -15.29
N SER A 619 13.02 20.94 -16.38
CA SER A 619 13.28 21.46 -17.71
C SER A 619 12.74 22.89 -17.93
N SER A 620 11.93 23.42 -17.01
CA SER A 620 11.34 24.77 -17.15
C SER A 620 12.39 25.87 -16.90
N ASP A 621 12.19 27.04 -17.51
CA ASP A 621 13.09 28.18 -17.34
C ASP A 621 13.12 28.67 -15.88
N ILE A 622 11.99 28.59 -15.17
CA ILE A 622 11.87 28.96 -13.77
C ILE A 622 12.73 28.02 -12.90
N ALA A 623 12.60 26.71 -13.08
CA ALA A 623 13.39 25.74 -12.30
C ALA A 623 14.90 25.87 -12.62
N ARG A 624 15.26 26.09 -13.90
CA ARG A 624 16.65 26.32 -14.31
C ARG A 624 17.22 27.60 -13.72
N ALA A 625 16.43 28.67 -13.64
CA ALA A 625 16.85 29.92 -12.99
C ALA A 625 17.17 29.71 -11.49
N LEU A 626 16.51 28.73 -10.86
CA LEU A 626 16.78 28.29 -9.48
C LEU A 626 17.89 27.22 -9.40
N GLY A 627 18.51 26.84 -10.53
CA GLY A 627 19.61 25.86 -10.54
C GLY A 627 19.18 24.40 -10.65
N ALA A 628 17.91 24.11 -11.03
CA ALA A 628 17.47 22.74 -11.26
C ALA A 628 18.27 22.07 -12.40
N THR A 629 18.57 20.79 -12.22
CA THR A 629 19.24 19.92 -13.21
C THR A 629 18.31 18.76 -13.57
N ALA A 630 18.60 18.11 -14.71
CA ALA A 630 17.87 16.90 -15.10
C ALA A 630 17.95 15.85 -13.99
N LEU A 631 16.82 15.19 -13.71
CA LEU A 631 16.77 14.14 -12.70
C LEU A 631 17.58 12.92 -13.15
N ARG A 632 18.27 12.31 -12.18
CA ARG A 632 19.05 11.10 -12.35
C ARG A 632 18.35 9.94 -11.66
N PRO A 633 18.56 8.67 -12.08
CA PRO A 633 18.07 7.52 -11.34
C PRO A 633 18.60 7.51 -9.90
N GLU A 634 17.74 7.13 -8.96
CA GLU A 634 18.19 6.73 -7.63
C GLU A 634 18.87 5.36 -7.75
N THR A 635 19.96 5.16 -7.04
CA THR A 635 20.62 3.85 -6.96
C THR A 635 20.63 3.33 -5.53
N SER A 636 20.56 2.02 -5.34
CA SER A 636 20.57 1.43 -4.01
C SER A 636 21.53 0.25 -3.88
N ARG A 637 21.99 0.05 -2.63
CA ARG A 637 22.68 -1.15 -2.19
C ARG A 637 21.92 -1.72 -1.01
N ASN A 638 21.53 -2.97 -1.14
CA ASN A 638 20.74 -3.68 -0.14
C ASN A 638 21.54 -4.85 0.40
N LEU A 639 21.55 -4.99 1.73
CA LEU A 639 22.12 -6.12 2.45
C LEU A 639 21.08 -6.66 3.40
N SER A 640 20.81 -7.96 3.37
CA SER A 640 19.95 -8.63 4.33
C SER A 640 20.60 -9.90 4.88
N ALA A 641 20.32 -10.19 6.15
CA ALA A 641 20.73 -11.41 6.82
C ALA A 641 19.62 -11.86 7.78
N GLY A 642 19.29 -13.13 7.77
CA GLY A 642 18.20 -13.62 8.61
C GLY A 642 18.35 -15.07 9.00
N LEU A 643 17.48 -15.47 9.90
CA LEU A 643 17.35 -16.83 10.36
C LEU A 643 15.88 -17.25 10.43
N VAL A 644 15.61 -18.52 10.14
CA VAL A 644 14.33 -19.18 10.39
C VAL A 644 14.59 -20.31 11.37
N PHE A 645 13.82 -20.35 12.45
CA PHE A 645 13.92 -21.36 13.49
C PHE A 645 12.55 -22.00 13.73
N GLN A 646 12.45 -23.29 13.39
CA GLN A 646 11.22 -24.08 13.50
C GLN A 646 11.47 -25.31 14.41
N PRO A 647 11.54 -25.10 15.75
CA PRO A 647 11.82 -26.21 16.68
C PRO A 647 10.71 -27.25 16.73
N LEU A 648 9.47 -26.83 16.44
CA LEU A 648 8.27 -27.69 16.42
C LEU A 648 7.53 -27.45 15.09
N ALA A 649 6.77 -28.44 14.63
CA ALA A 649 5.98 -28.33 13.40
C ALA A 649 4.93 -27.20 13.43
N ASN A 650 4.52 -26.81 14.64
CA ASN A 650 3.49 -25.78 14.89
C ASN A 650 4.06 -24.47 15.47
N PHE A 651 5.38 -24.31 15.52
CA PHE A 651 6.03 -23.10 16.03
C PHE A 651 7.19 -22.68 15.13
N GLU A 652 7.13 -21.47 14.59
CA GLU A 652 8.15 -20.88 13.74
C GLU A 652 8.51 -19.47 14.23
N VAL A 653 9.78 -19.15 14.17
CA VAL A 653 10.30 -17.79 14.42
C VAL A 653 11.23 -17.41 13.27
N THR A 654 11.03 -16.23 12.71
CA THR A 654 11.95 -15.62 11.75
C THR A 654 12.53 -14.33 12.30
N ALA A 655 13.79 -14.07 12.02
CA ALA A 655 14.47 -12.83 12.40
C ALA A 655 15.33 -12.38 11.22
N ASP A 656 15.09 -11.18 10.71
CA ASP A 656 15.77 -10.63 9.56
C ASP A 656 16.31 -9.24 9.87
N TYR A 657 17.57 -9.00 9.59
CA TYR A 657 18.23 -7.69 9.58
C TYR A 657 18.34 -7.19 8.15
N PHE A 658 18.23 -5.88 7.94
CA PHE A 658 18.44 -5.24 6.64
C PHE A 658 19.18 -3.92 6.77
N ASN A 659 19.92 -3.59 5.71
CA ASN A 659 20.50 -2.26 5.45
C ASN A 659 20.24 -1.89 4.00
N ILE A 660 19.68 -0.70 3.77
CA ILE A 660 19.33 -0.16 2.45
C ILE A 660 19.96 1.23 2.35
N ASP A 661 20.98 1.35 1.50
CA ASP A 661 21.59 2.64 1.15
C ASP A 661 20.99 3.11 -0.17
N ILE A 662 20.53 4.36 -0.24
CA ILE A 662 20.00 4.97 -1.47
C ILE A 662 20.79 6.24 -1.74
N GLU A 663 21.44 6.29 -2.89
CA GLU A 663 22.16 7.45 -3.41
C GLU A 663 21.29 8.20 -4.42
N ASP A 664 21.48 9.52 -4.53
CA ASP A 664 20.76 10.41 -5.46
C ASP A 664 19.24 10.38 -5.29
N ARG A 665 18.72 10.29 -4.08
CA ARG A 665 17.28 10.20 -3.82
C ARG A 665 16.55 11.46 -4.30
N ILE A 666 15.46 11.24 -5.07
CA ILE A 666 14.65 12.31 -5.65
C ILE A 666 13.62 12.76 -4.61
N VAL A 667 13.66 14.04 -4.30
CA VAL A 667 12.76 14.68 -3.34
C VAL A 667 12.21 15.99 -3.91
N PHE A 668 11.15 16.51 -3.30
CA PHE A 668 10.74 17.89 -3.54
C PHE A 668 11.70 18.85 -2.85
N SER A 669 12.02 19.92 -3.53
CA SER A 669 12.65 21.08 -2.86
C SER A 669 11.69 21.67 -1.83
N GLY A 670 12.21 22.47 -0.90
CA GLY A 670 11.44 23.41 -0.11
C GLY A 670 10.71 24.43 -1.01
N ASN A 671 9.86 25.23 -0.40
CA ASN A 671 9.18 26.31 -1.11
C ASN A 671 10.10 27.52 -1.24
N PHE A 672 10.56 27.82 -2.46
CA PHE A 672 11.36 29.01 -2.75
C PHE A 672 10.45 30.23 -2.76
N THR A 673 10.43 30.95 -1.65
CA THR A 673 9.68 32.20 -1.44
C THR A 673 10.56 33.22 -0.73
N GLY A 674 10.20 34.48 -0.77
CA GLY A 674 10.91 35.53 -0.02
C GLY A 674 11.93 36.34 -0.83
N PRO A 675 12.50 37.41 -0.22
CA PRO A 675 13.24 38.49 -0.93
C PRO A 675 14.47 38.01 -1.68
N GLN A 676 15.14 36.97 -1.23
CA GLN A 676 16.35 36.44 -1.86
C GLN A 676 16.07 35.64 -3.14
N VAL A 677 14.90 35.00 -3.22
CA VAL A 677 14.50 34.19 -4.37
C VAL A 677 13.69 34.99 -5.38
N LEU A 678 12.90 35.96 -4.93
CA LEU A 678 12.07 36.80 -5.79
C LEU A 678 12.77 37.36 -7.04
N PRO A 679 14.01 37.89 -6.97
CA PRO A 679 14.69 38.37 -8.16
C PRO A 679 14.91 37.30 -9.23
N LEU A 680 15.00 36.01 -8.85
CA LEU A 680 15.22 34.90 -9.76
C LEU A 680 13.90 34.46 -10.43
N ILE A 681 12.76 34.55 -9.75
CA ILE A 681 11.46 34.02 -10.22
C ILE A 681 10.50 35.13 -10.68
N GLN A 682 10.65 36.37 -10.22
CA GLN A 682 9.81 37.50 -10.60
C GLN A 682 9.78 37.77 -12.13
N PRO A 683 10.89 37.60 -12.90
CA PRO A 683 10.83 37.74 -14.36
C PRO A 683 9.81 36.83 -15.03
N PHE A 684 9.41 35.74 -14.38
CA PHE A 684 8.41 34.80 -14.85
C PHE A 684 7.01 35.07 -14.31
N GLY A 685 6.82 36.15 -13.54
CA GLY A 685 5.52 36.55 -12.99
C GLY A 685 5.02 35.68 -11.85
N VAL A 686 5.90 34.94 -11.15
CA VAL A 686 5.53 34.04 -10.04
C VAL A 686 6.09 34.52 -8.71
N THR A 687 5.44 34.17 -7.60
CA THR A 687 5.79 34.62 -6.25
C THR A 687 6.37 33.49 -5.37
N GLY A 688 6.25 32.24 -5.82
CA GLY A 688 6.83 31.08 -5.15
C GLY A 688 7.03 29.93 -6.15
N ALA A 689 8.08 29.15 -5.95
CA ALA A 689 8.42 28.03 -6.80
C ALA A 689 8.96 26.85 -5.99
N ARG A 690 8.83 25.65 -6.54
CA ARG A 690 9.50 24.43 -6.10
C ARG A 690 9.68 23.48 -7.29
N PHE A 691 10.58 22.54 -7.17
CA PHE A 691 10.85 21.54 -8.20
C PHE A 691 11.38 20.24 -7.59
N PHE A 692 11.44 19.17 -8.36
CA PHE A 692 12.07 17.92 -7.95
C PHE A 692 13.58 17.98 -8.12
N THR A 693 14.33 17.33 -7.23
CA THR A 693 15.79 17.32 -7.28
C THR A 693 16.34 16.04 -6.65
N ASN A 694 17.49 15.56 -7.15
CA ASN A 694 18.30 14.56 -6.46
C ASN A 694 19.10 15.26 -5.37
N ALA A 695 18.57 15.34 -4.15
CA ALA A 695 19.13 16.23 -3.13
C ALA A 695 19.77 15.51 -1.93
N ILE A 696 19.51 14.23 -1.72
CA ILE A 696 19.95 13.51 -0.53
C ILE A 696 20.37 12.08 -0.83
N ASP A 697 21.29 11.58 0.02
CA ASP A 697 21.53 10.15 0.18
C ASP A 697 21.00 9.71 1.53
N THR A 698 20.43 8.51 1.58
CA THR A 698 19.83 7.97 2.80
C THR A 698 20.30 6.56 3.10
N GLU A 699 20.42 6.25 4.39
CA GLU A 699 20.66 4.93 4.93
C GLU A 699 19.44 4.50 5.75
N THR A 700 18.86 3.35 5.44
CA THR A 700 17.75 2.75 6.21
C THR A 700 18.17 1.41 6.76
N LYS A 701 18.20 1.27 8.08
CA LYS A 701 18.53 0.03 8.81
C LYS A 701 17.36 -0.43 9.65
N GLY A 702 17.29 -1.74 9.82
CA GLY A 702 16.27 -2.27 10.71
C GLY A 702 16.31 -3.78 10.85
N TYR A 703 15.34 -4.27 11.59
CA TYR A 703 15.10 -5.70 11.76
C TYR A 703 13.62 -6.01 11.84
N ASP A 704 13.26 -7.17 11.31
CA ASP A 704 11.92 -7.74 11.35
C ASP A 704 11.95 -9.06 12.11
N LEU A 705 11.01 -9.24 13.05
CA LEU A 705 10.83 -10.46 13.82
C LEU A 705 9.42 -10.96 13.63
N VAL A 706 9.23 -12.22 13.24
CA VAL A 706 7.90 -12.84 13.14
C VAL A 706 7.91 -14.15 13.88
N ALA A 707 6.87 -14.39 14.67
CA ALA A 707 6.67 -15.66 15.38
C ALA A 707 5.22 -16.12 15.17
N ASN A 708 5.05 -17.37 14.77
CA ASN A 708 3.77 -18.01 14.59
C ASN A 708 3.69 -19.27 15.44
N TYR A 709 2.58 -19.47 16.14
CA TYR A 709 2.34 -20.63 16.97
C TYR A 709 0.90 -21.11 16.86
N GLN A 710 0.71 -22.39 16.58
CA GLN A 710 -0.61 -23.02 16.53
C GLN A 710 -0.73 -24.04 17.64
N LEU A 711 -1.81 -23.94 18.42
CA LEU A 711 -2.08 -24.84 19.54
C LEU A 711 -3.42 -25.54 19.33
N GLY A 712 -3.37 -26.85 19.15
CA GLY A 712 -4.57 -27.70 19.23
C GLY A 712 -4.94 -27.93 20.72
N ALA A 713 -6.07 -27.38 21.15
CA ALA A 713 -6.53 -27.46 22.55
C ALA A 713 -7.61 -28.54 22.75
N GLY A 714 -7.60 -29.62 21.92
CA GLY A 714 -8.58 -30.71 21.98
C GLY A 714 -10.01 -30.20 21.89
N GLY A 715 -10.89 -30.61 22.78
CA GLY A 715 -12.29 -30.18 22.82
C GLY A 715 -12.52 -28.68 23.03
N TRP A 716 -11.47 -27.89 23.32
CA TRP A 716 -11.49 -26.43 23.38
C TRP A 716 -11.22 -25.75 22.03
N GLY A 717 -10.92 -26.54 20.97
CA GLY A 717 -10.68 -26.05 19.62
C GLY A 717 -9.21 -25.74 19.33
N ARG A 718 -8.95 -24.82 18.41
CA ARG A 718 -7.61 -24.39 17.96
C ARG A 718 -7.36 -22.93 18.34
N LEU A 719 -6.16 -22.68 18.78
CA LEU A 719 -5.64 -21.33 19.06
C LEU A 719 -4.47 -21.04 18.12
N ASP A 720 -4.56 -19.98 17.37
CA ASP A 720 -3.51 -19.50 16.48
C ASP A 720 -2.97 -18.18 17.03
N PHE A 721 -1.66 -18.07 17.17
CA PHE A 721 -0.94 -16.89 17.65
C PHE A 721 0.03 -16.42 16.60
N SER A 722 0.02 -15.13 16.29
CA SER A 722 1.01 -14.49 15.46
C SER A 722 1.52 -13.23 16.15
N ALA A 723 2.83 -13.04 16.12
CA ALA A 723 3.49 -11.83 16.60
C ALA A 723 4.47 -11.36 15.53
N ALA A 724 4.34 -10.13 15.07
CA ALA A 724 5.21 -9.55 14.07
C ALA A 724 5.69 -8.17 14.52
N TYR A 725 6.99 -7.98 14.61
CA TYR A 725 7.64 -6.74 15.00
C TYR A 725 8.56 -6.25 13.88
N SER A 726 8.50 -4.97 13.57
CA SER A 726 9.41 -4.31 12.62
C SER A 726 10.00 -3.07 13.27
N ASN A 727 11.29 -2.91 13.12
CA ASN A 727 12.00 -1.68 13.45
C ASN A 727 12.75 -1.20 12.22
N ASN A 728 12.66 0.09 11.90
CA ASN A 728 13.42 0.72 10.83
C ASN A 728 13.81 2.14 11.23
N GLU A 729 15.02 2.54 10.88
CA GLU A 729 15.51 3.90 11.06
C GLU A 729 16.13 4.38 9.76
N THR A 730 15.60 5.48 9.22
CA THR A 730 16.16 6.16 8.06
C THR A 730 16.93 7.40 8.50
N LYS A 731 18.16 7.54 8.02
CA LYS A 731 19.02 8.71 8.23
C LYS A 731 19.43 9.30 6.89
N ILE A 732 19.51 10.63 6.84
CA ILE A 732 20.11 11.33 5.73
C ILE A 732 21.61 11.36 6.02
N VAL A 733 22.41 10.74 5.11
CA VAL A 733 23.87 10.57 5.29
C VAL A 733 24.66 11.58 4.49
N SER A 734 24.08 12.10 3.41
CA SER A 734 24.67 13.23 2.67
C SER A 734 23.58 14.09 2.01
N GLU A 735 23.95 15.33 1.68
CA GLU A 735 23.13 16.26 0.92
C GLU A 735 23.94 16.79 -0.26
N VAL A 736 23.25 16.95 -1.39
CA VAL A 736 23.87 17.51 -2.59
C VAL A 736 24.21 18.99 -2.36
N ALA A 737 25.33 19.43 -2.91
CA ALA A 737 25.75 20.83 -2.84
C ALA A 737 24.68 21.77 -3.43
N THR A 738 24.37 22.81 -2.70
CA THR A 738 23.41 23.83 -3.15
C THR A 738 23.89 24.47 -4.46
N PRO A 739 23.02 24.59 -5.47
CA PRO A 739 23.38 25.28 -6.70
C PRO A 739 23.89 26.72 -6.45
N PRO A 740 24.83 27.22 -7.25
CA PRO A 740 25.35 28.57 -7.09
C PRO A 740 24.27 29.67 -7.08
N GLN A 741 23.20 29.50 -7.80
CA GLN A 741 22.04 30.41 -7.85
C GLN A 741 21.33 30.53 -6.51
N LEU A 742 21.42 29.48 -5.68
CA LEU A 742 20.84 29.40 -4.35
C LEU A 742 21.90 29.48 -3.24
N ALA A 743 23.08 30.04 -3.52
CA ALA A 743 24.14 30.18 -2.54
C ALA A 743 23.63 30.90 -1.27
N GLY A 744 23.81 30.29 -0.11
CA GLY A 744 23.26 30.77 1.17
C GLY A 744 21.83 30.35 1.44
N LEU A 745 21.18 29.60 0.55
CA LEU A 745 19.80 29.04 0.70
C LEU A 745 19.78 27.51 0.75
N SER A 746 20.86 26.88 1.22
CA SER A 746 20.94 25.40 1.32
C SER A 746 19.77 24.79 2.10
N GLU A 747 19.38 25.44 3.20
CA GLU A 747 18.26 25.01 4.03
C GLU A 747 16.90 25.08 3.32
N VAL A 748 16.80 25.77 2.17
CA VAL A 748 15.57 25.86 1.37
C VAL A 748 15.54 24.80 0.27
N LEU A 749 16.70 24.39 -0.27
CA LEU A 749 16.76 23.34 -1.30
C LEU A 749 16.24 22.02 -0.72
N PHE A 750 16.68 21.66 0.48
CA PHE A 750 16.15 20.55 1.24
C PHE A 750 15.87 21.05 2.67
N ASP A 751 14.64 21.47 2.87
CA ASP A 751 14.25 22.15 4.10
C ASP A 751 14.06 21.18 5.28
N ARG A 752 13.98 21.76 6.48
CA ARG A 752 13.80 21.03 7.72
C ARG A 752 12.50 20.21 7.75
N ILE A 753 11.44 20.64 7.06
CA ILE A 753 10.17 19.89 6.97
C ILE A 753 10.40 18.57 6.25
N GLU A 754 11.11 18.61 5.11
CA GLU A 754 11.41 17.41 4.34
C GLU A 754 12.36 16.47 5.09
N ARG A 755 13.34 17.02 5.80
CA ARG A 755 14.23 16.23 6.66
C ARG A 755 13.45 15.47 7.73
N ARG A 756 12.61 16.17 8.48
CA ARG A 756 11.78 15.53 9.53
C ARG A 756 10.81 14.50 8.96
N ARG A 757 10.25 14.73 7.78
CA ARG A 757 9.40 13.77 7.07
C ARG A 757 10.13 12.45 6.84
N VAL A 758 11.39 12.51 6.39
CA VAL A 758 12.21 11.33 6.10
C VAL A 758 12.68 10.63 7.39
N GLU A 759 13.15 11.37 8.39
CA GLU A 759 13.86 10.80 9.54
C GLU A 759 12.96 10.40 10.71
N CYS A 760 11.78 11.06 10.87
CA CYS A 760 10.90 10.79 12.02
C CYS A 760 9.39 10.90 11.71
N GLY A 761 9.00 11.20 10.49
CA GLY A 761 7.61 11.39 10.12
C GLY A 761 6.76 10.10 10.14
N GLN A 762 7.40 8.95 10.24
CA GLN A 762 6.76 7.64 10.36
C GLN A 762 7.26 6.94 11.63
N PRO A 763 6.46 6.04 12.21
CA PRO A 763 6.92 5.23 13.35
C PRO A 763 8.17 4.41 12.98
N LYS A 764 9.18 4.48 13.84
CA LYS A 764 10.40 3.68 13.66
C LYS A 764 10.19 2.22 14.03
N ASP A 765 9.25 1.93 14.92
CA ASP A 765 8.95 0.57 15.36
C ASP A 765 7.44 0.31 15.41
N ASN A 766 7.05 -0.87 15.00
CA ASN A 766 5.68 -1.34 15.01
C ASN A 766 5.60 -2.79 15.47
N LEU A 767 4.55 -3.13 16.22
CA LEU A 767 4.27 -4.50 16.63
C LEU A 767 2.83 -4.84 16.28
N ARG A 768 2.62 -6.05 15.74
CA ARG A 768 1.30 -6.64 15.52
C ARG A 768 1.22 -7.95 16.27
N LEU A 769 0.19 -8.11 17.08
CA LEU A 769 -0.15 -9.36 17.73
C LEU A 769 -1.53 -9.78 17.23
N MET A 770 -1.69 -11.05 16.90
CA MET A 770 -2.97 -11.61 16.52
C MET A 770 -3.18 -12.93 17.26
N GLN A 771 -4.36 -13.10 17.86
CA GLN A 771 -4.80 -14.34 18.46
C GLN A 771 -6.16 -14.70 17.83
N SER A 772 -6.28 -15.92 17.35
CA SER A 772 -7.53 -16.45 16.81
C SER A 772 -7.87 -17.75 17.53
N TRP A 773 -9.08 -17.81 18.07
CA TRP A 773 -9.65 -19.01 18.68
C TRP A 773 -10.78 -19.54 17.82
N ASN A 774 -10.67 -20.80 17.41
CA ASN A 774 -11.61 -21.47 16.52
C ASN A 774 -12.20 -22.70 17.20
N ARG A 775 -13.56 -22.78 17.29
CA ARG A 775 -14.27 -23.92 17.86
C ARG A 775 -15.67 -24.05 17.29
N GLY A 776 -15.98 -25.17 16.60
CA GLY A 776 -17.35 -25.52 16.20
C GLY A 776 -18.07 -24.46 15.38
N GLY A 777 -17.36 -23.84 14.41
CA GLY A 777 -17.88 -22.75 13.58
C GLY A 777 -17.78 -21.36 14.22
N LEU A 778 -17.41 -21.25 15.50
CA LEU A 778 -17.18 -19.99 16.18
C LEU A 778 -15.70 -19.62 16.07
N THR A 779 -15.42 -18.41 15.62
CA THR A 779 -14.08 -17.80 15.56
C THR A 779 -14.08 -16.50 16.34
N ALA A 780 -13.17 -16.40 17.32
CA ALA A 780 -12.92 -15.13 18.01
C ALA A 780 -11.49 -14.68 17.73
N THR A 781 -11.34 -13.48 17.20
CA THR A 781 -10.04 -12.91 16.84
C THR A 781 -9.79 -11.61 17.57
N THR A 782 -8.63 -11.49 18.23
CA THR A 782 -8.11 -10.22 18.72
C THR A 782 -6.88 -9.82 17.93
N ARG A 783 -6.70 -8.51 17.74
CA ARG A 783 -5.52 -7.93 17.09
C ARG A 783 -5.07 -6.74 17.91
N GLU A 784 -3.83 -6.77 18.37
CA GLU A 784 -3.22 -5.64 19.05
C GLU A 784 -2.14 -5.06 18.13
N SER A 785 -2.25 -3.77 17.89
CA SER A 785 -1.31 -3.01 17.08
C SER A 785 -0.63 -1.96 17.96
N ARG A 786 0.70 -2.03 18.08
CA ARG A 786 1.50 -0.95 18.63
C ARG A 786 2.14 -0.20 17.47
N TYR A 787 1.92 1.10 17.44
CA TYR A 787 2.63 2.04 16.58
C TYR A 787 3.64 2.79 17.45
N GLY A 788 4.88 2.88 17.01
CA GLY A 788 5.93 3.63 17.68
C GLY A 788 5.71 5.13 17.63
N GLU A 789 6.65 5.87 18.20
CA GLU A 789 6.66 7.32 18.17
C GLU A 789 6.88 7.85 16.74
N PHE A 790 6.27 9.00 16.44
CA PHE A 790 6.48 9.75 15.21
C PHE A 790 6.48 11.25 15.50
N CYS A 791 6.90 12.09 14.56
CA CYS A 791 7.05 13.52 14.81
C CYS A 791 6.25 14.39 13.85
N SER A 792 6.01 15.64 14.26
CA SER A 792 5.45 16.68 13.40
C SER A 792 6.48 17.15 12.36
N PHE A 793 5.99 17.57 11.19
CA PHE A 793 6.78 18.19 10.13
C PHE A 793 6.76 19.71 10.33
N THR A 794 7.82 20.28 10.90
CA THR A 794 7.86 21.68 11.26
C THR A 794 9.06 22.40 10.69
N LEU A 795 8.91 23.70 10.39
CA LEU A 795 10.00 24.55 9.94
C LEU A 795 10.87 25.04 11.12
N LEU A 796 10.22 25.35 12.25
CA LEU A 796 10.90 25.89 13.43
C LEU A 796 11.01 24.85 14.54
N PRO A 797 12.19 24.68 15.18
CA PRO A 797 12.37 23.73 16.29
C PRO A 797 11.43 23.98 17.47
N ILE A 798 11.00 25.21 17.71
CA ILE A 798 10.05 25.54 18.79
C ILE A 798 8.68 24.91 18.60
N ASP A 799 8.31 24.62 17.36
CA ASP A 799 7.02 24.01 17.00
C ASP A 799 7.11 22.47 16.96
N ASP A 800 8.28 21.89 17.23
CA ASP A 800 8.46 20.43 17.22
C ASP A 800 7.55 19.76 18.25
N GLN A 801 6.96 18.66 17.81
CA GLN A 801 6.22 17.75 18.69
C GLN A 801 6.54 16.30 18.30
N ILE A 802 6.78 15.48 19.30
CA ILE A 802 6.83 14.02 19.19
C ILE A 802 5.49 13.52 19.74
N TYR A 803 4.87 12.63 19.00
CA TYR A 803 3.66 11.94 19.40
C TYR A 803 4.02 10.57 19.93
N ASP A 804 3.53 10.25 21.12
CA ASP A 804 3.88 9.02 21.84
C ASP A 804 3.38 7.77 21.13
N ALA A 805 4.06 6.67 21.37
CA ALA A 805 3.65 5.36 20.89
C ALA A 805 2.24 5.00 21.40
N ALA A 806 1.45 4.40 20.53
CA ALA A 806 0.06 4.05 20.82
C ALA A 806 -0.21 2.55 20.62
N TRP A 807 -1.02 1.99 21.52
CA TRP A 807 -1.61 0.66 21.40
C TRP A 807 -3.07 0.76 21.00
N LEU A 808 -3.43 0.03 19.97
CA LEU A 808 -4.81 -0.16 19.53
C LEU A 808 -5.14 -1.64 19.63
N ALA A 809 -6.38 -1.96 19.98
CA ALA A 809 -6.89 -3.32 20.01
C ALA A 809 -8.13 -3.43 19.14
N ASP A 810 -8.21 -4.45 18.30
CA ASP A 810 -9.38 -4.80 17.51
C ASP A 810 -9.93 -6.14 18.00
N PHE A 811 -11.24 -6.33 17.88
CA PHE A 811 -11.91 -7.58 18.22
C PHE A 811 -12.94 -7.94 17.16
N GLU A 812 -13.00 -9.22 16.77
CA GLU A 812 -14.06 -9.77 15.92
C GLU A 812 -14.53 -11.10 16.48
N LEU A 813 -15.83 -11.30 16.49
CA LEU A 813 -16.48 -12.58 16.73
C LEU A 813 -17.24 -12.96 15.46
N ALA A 814 -16.91 -14.12 14.88
CA ALA A 814 -17.53 -14.67 13.70
C ALA A 814 -18.16 -16.04 14.00
N TYR A 815 -19.29 -16.34 13.37
CA TYR A 815 -19.98 -17.61 13.50
C TYR A 815 -20.44 -18.13 12.14
N ASP A 816 -19.96 -19.31 11.78
CA ASP A 816 -20.36 -20.03 10.58
C ASP A 816 -21.60 -20.87 10.89
N TRP A 817 -22.71 -20.53 10.22
CA TRP A 817 -23.98 -21.21 10.35
C TRP A 817 -24.50 -21.64 8.98
N ARG A 818 -24.34 -22.92 8.67
CA ARG A 818 -24.63 -23.47 7.32
C ARG A 818 -23.82 -22.71 6.25
N ASN A 819 -24.52 -22.03 5.35
CA ASN A 819 -23.94 -21.23 4.27
C ASN A 819 -23.70 -19.76 4.66
N TYR A 820 -24.02 -19.38 5.90
CA TYR A 820 -23.83 -18.01 6.38
C TYR A 820 -22.59 -17.91 7.28
N THR A 821 -21.83 -16.84 7.11
CA THR A 821 -20.87 -16.35 8.09
C THR A 821 -21.38 -15.02 8.64
N LEU A 822 -21.62 -14.96 9.95
CA LEU A 822 -22.07 -13.76 10.66
C LEU A 822 -20.92 -13.25 11.51
N SER A 823 -20.56 -11.98 11.39
CA SER A 823 -19.49 -11.38 12.21
C SER A 823 -19.94 -10.08 12.85
N VAL A 824 -19.48 -9.85 14.06
CA VAL A 824 -19.57 -8.56 14.75
C VAL A 824 -18.18 -8.19 15.26
N GLY A 825 -17.83 -6.91 15.19
CA GLY A 825 -16.48 -6.50 15.61
C GLY A 825 -16.37 -5.02 15.93
N ALA A 826 -15.22 -4.70 16.49
CA ALA A 826 -14.82 -3.32 16.75
C ALA A 826 -13.34 -3.12 16.40
N GLU A 827 -13.04 -2.06 15.65
CA GLU A 827 -11.68 -1.54 15.51
C GLU A 827 -11.44 -0.51 16.61
N ASN A 828 -10.19 -0.44 17.09
CA ASN A 828 -9.80 0.48 18.16
C ASN A 828 -10.76 0.40 19.35
N LEU A 829 -10.93 -0.81 19.89
CA LEU A 829 -11.90 -1.16 20.93
C LEU A 829 -11.90 -0.20 22.15
N PHE A 830 -10.73 0.38 22.47
CA PHE A 830 -10.54 1.27 23.60
C PHE A 830 -10.65 2.76 23.26
N ASP A 831 -11.10 3.09 22.03
CA ASP A 831 -11.34 4.46 21.58
C ASP A 831 -10.09 5.36 21.69
N ARG A 832 -8.91 4.82 21.34
CA ARG A 832 -7.64 5.55 21.44
C ARG A 832 -7.49 6.55 20.28
N PHE A 833 -7.13 7.78 20.63
CA PHE A 833 -6.75 8.86 19.70
C PHE A 833 -5.24 9.12 19.77
N PRO A 834 -4.67 9.76 18.74
CA PRO A 834 -3.32 10.31 18.82
C PRO A 834 -3.21 11.37 19.91
N ASP A 835 -1.99 11.67 20.34
CA ASP A 835 -1.77 12.81 21.21
C ASP A 835 -2.21 14.10 20.51
N ARG A 836 -2.73 15.05 21.32
CA ARG A 836 -3.21 16.31 20.77
C ARG A 836 -2.05 17.19 20.30
N ASN A 837 -2.29 17.92 19.22
CA ASN A 837 -1.42 19.00 18.80
C ASN A 837 -1.31 20.05 19.90
N ARG A 838 -0.08 20.51 20.16
CA ARG A 838 0.19 21.55 21.15
C ARG A 838 -0.39 22.88 20.67
N LEU A 839 -1.20 23.49 21.50
CA LEU A 839 -1.80 24.81 21.21
C LEU A 839 -0.69 25.85 20.96
N GLY A 840 -0.96 26.76 20.02
CA GLY A 840 -0.04 27.81 19.61
C GLY A 840 0.95 27.37 18.53
N THR A 841 0.96 26.08 18.14
CA THR A 841 1.74 25.60 17.01
C THR A 841 0.97 25.67 15.68
N PRO A 842 1.63 25.76 14.54
CA PRO A 842 0.97 25.75 13.23
C PRO A 842 0.11 24.50 12.99
N GLN A 843 0.51 23.35 13.53
CA GLN A 843 -0.22 22.09 13.40
C GLN A 843 -1.58 22.11 14.07
N ALA A 844 -1.71 22.83 15.19
CA ALA A 844 -2.97 22.99 15.91
C ALA A 844 -3.92 23.97 15.21
N ASN A 845 -3.42 24.86 14.32
CA ASN A 845 -4.20 25.88 13.61
C ASN A 845 -5.21 26.57 14.56
N PHE A 846 -4.73 27.29 15.54
CA PHE A 846 -5.54 27.95 16.59
C PHE A 846 -6.36 26.98 17.47
N GLY A 847 -6.03 25.70 17.49
CA GLY A 847 -6.77 24.66 18.21
C GLY A 847 -7.84 23.93 17.38
N ILE A 848 -8.07 24.38 16.15
CA ILE A 848 -9.07 23.77 15.24
C ILE A 848 -8.70 22.33 14.89
N PHE A 849 -7.39 22.03 14.75
CA PHE A 849 -6.88 20.72 14.39
C PHE A 849 -6.28 20.03 15.63
N PRO A 850 -7.05 19.23 16.35
CA PRO A 850 -6.60 18.66 17.61
C PRO A 850 -5.56 17.56 17.48
N TYR A 851 -5.46 16.88 16.32
CA TYR A 851 -4.61 15.72 16.11
C TYR A 851 -3.68 15.89 14.90
N PRO A 852 -2.56 15.14 14.83
CA PRO A 852 -1.64 15.21 13.67
C PRO A 852 -2.28 14.65 12.40
N SER A 853 -2.11 15.36 11.27
CA SER A 853 -2.63 14.95 9.95
C SER A 853 -2.04 13.68 9.39
N GLN A 854 -0.86 13.27 9.88
CA GLN A 854 -0.10 12.11 9.40
C GLN A 854 -0.08 10.93 10.38
N SER A 855 -1.05 10.86 11.30
CA SER A 855 -1.13 9.73 12.24
C SER A 855 -1.15 8.39 11.49
N PRO A 856 -0.29 7.43 11.83
CA PRO A 856 -0.22 6.14 11.15
C PRO A 856 -1.50 5.30 11.34
N TYR A 857 -2.29 5.59 12.36
CA TYR A 857 -3.56 4.89 12.66
C TYR A 857 -4.79 5.79 12.57
N GLY A 858 -4.61 7.01 12.04
CA GLY A 858 -5.71 7.98 11.89
C GLY A 858 -6.17 8.60 13.21
N MET A 859 -7.36 9.19 13.18
CA MET A 859 -7.94 9.92 14.32
C MET A 859 -9.46 9.65 14.50
N ASN A 860 -9.96 8.50 14.00
CA ASN A 860 -11.40 8.23 13.94
C ASN A 860 -12.00 7.78 15.28
N GLY A 861 -11.16 7.24 16.20
CA GLY A 861 -11.65 6.60 17.42
C GLY A 861 -12.15 5.17 17.15
N ARG A 862 -13.07 4.68 18.00
CA ARG A 862 -13.63 3.33 17.89
C ARG A 862 -14.62 3.25 16.73
N PHE A 863 -14.46 2.19 15.90
CA PHE A 863 -15.38 1.83 14.82
C PHE A 863 -16.02 0.48 15.11
N VAL A 864 -17.35 0.39 15.04
CA VAL A 864 -18.10 -0.84 15.27
C VAL A 864 -18.79 -1.28 13.98
N TYR A 865 -18.84 -2.59 13.74
CA TYR A 865 -19.41 -3.12 12.50
C TYR A 865 -20.04 -4.49 12.65
N THR A 866 -20.91 -4.82 11.69
CA THR A 866 -21.41 -6.16 11.44
C THR A 866 -21.09 -6.56 10.01
N ARG A 867 -20.90 -7.86 9.77
CA ARG A 867 -20.71 -8.44 8.46
C ARG A 867 -21.54 -9.71 8.32
N VAL A 868 -22.17 -9.88 7.18
CA VAL A 868 -22.88 -11.08 6.79
C VAL A 868 -22.33 -11.54 5.45
N ALA A 869 -21.91 -12.79 5.36
CA ALA A 869 -21.56 -13.43 4.09
C ALA A 869 -22.44 -14.67 3.88
N TYR A 870 -22.81 -14.91 2.63
CA TYR A 870 -23.55 -16.09 2.21
C TYR A 870 -22.83 -16.74 1.02
N THR A 871 -22.60 -18.05 1.13
CA THR A 871 -22.00 -18.86 0.06
C THR A 871 -23.05 -19.86 -0.46
N PHE A 872 -23.33 -19.80 -1.79
CA PHE A 872 -24.38 -20.60 -2.45
C PHE A 872 -24.02 -22.08 -2.60
#